data_a871f8624464701698e2775aa5ff9ddd
#
_entry.id   a871f8624464701698e2775aa5ff9ddd
#
_cell.length_a   1.000
_cell.length_b   1.000
_cell.length_c   1.000
_cell.angle_alpha   90.00
_cell.angle_beta   90.00
_cell.angle_gamma   90.00
#
_symmetry.space_group_name_H-M   'P 1'
#
loop_
_entity.id
_entity.type
_entity.pdbx_description
1 polymer ?
#
loop_
_entity_poly.entity_id
_entity_poly.type
_entity_poly.pdbx_seq_one_letter_code
_entity_poly.pdbx_strand_id
1 'polypeptide(L)'
;MILWDHLFYQLNSITTMGNDNTITGTFNGTIHLEYLPCINYAMIHNHVPSCNFCELMNSDEVDWNNIKVSIDGELIKYSESILEVIPHGQNIQINNLEISPESVKLIELTEGIDTIFHLVITISGEIAHQQTFPIKLMAYDQWTGSRIMPELLATFVTPNHPILSRISVKASQFLEKWTGNSALDEYQTQDPNRVRAQVAAIYEALRSESLIYSTVPASFETSGQRIRLVDNVLTSKLGTCIDLTLLYASCLEANGIHPLLVLLKGHILVGAWLTEDIYHQTVGDDASFLLKGSANGISDIVLVETTALASSQNISFEEAATMAQRELKEENRFELFIDVYRCRLDKIRPLPQRINHNGEWQIENSGIEHENVTQRIHRLDRYEIKLEDSKDEITKQIISERKLLDFSLRNNLINIRLGRRVIPFISFEIDHLEDHLQAGENYQILSSPTKSKIEPGETGLYDSSLWKENLEELVISELRNKKLRSYLTESELQNSLKFVYRTSRTAIEENGANSLFLVLGILKWYESPKSVKPRFAPILLLPVDIVRRGGSSGYIIRTRDEEIILNITLVELLKQQFSVNLSGLNPLPKDDSGVDVKKIFATIRTCIRNMKGWDVVEESMLGLFSFNKFVMWNDIHTNADKLKENAIIASLMENRIQWQDTTPEIDAREIDKNLEPLHFAIPVDVDSSQLEAVIESGEGKSFILHGPPGTGKSQTITNMIANALYKGKRVLFVAEKMAALSVVQNRLTKIGLDPFCLELHSNKVTKSHFLAQLQKAIEVIHIQSPAEFESTSKQLFERRKKLIDYMEALHHPHASGFSLYDCITNYLSIQGDELSIDFSLFPSITKNQLIDFCENIQELDTVFQITGHPQDHPLKGLEPYDT
;
A
#
# COMPACT_ATOMS: atom_id res chain seq x y z
N MET A 1 -22.11 -30.27 -0.19
CA MET A 1 -22.87 -29.78 -1.33
C MET A 1 -22.74 -28.24 -1.49
N ILE A 2 -21.64 -27.61 -1.03
CA ILE A 2 -21.39 -26.14 -1.13
C ILE A 2 -19.97 -25.85 -1.69
N LEU A 3 -19.18 -26.87 -2.05
CA LEU A 3 -17.75 -26.72 -2.39
C LEU A 3 -17.41 -26.83 -3.89
N TRP A 4 -18.41 -26.90 -4.76
CA TRP A 4 -18.19 -27.19 -6.19
C TRP A 4 -18.40 -25.97 -7.11
N ASP A 5 -18.68 -24.78 -6.57
CA ASP A 5 -19.15 -23.62 -7.35
C ASP A 5 -18.06 -22.72 -7.97
N HIS A 6 -16.76 -23.03 -7.83
CA HIS A 6 -15.72 -22.10 -8.27
C HIS A 6 -14.59 -22.65 -9.14
N LEU A 7 -14.74 -23.86 -9.70
CA LEU A 7 -13.72 -24.42 -10.57
C LEU A 7 -14.24 -24.48 -12.01
N PHE A 8 -13.57 -23.79 -12.92
CA PHE A 8 -13.82 -23.84 -14.35
C PHE A 8 -13.48 -25.23 -14.92
N TYR A 9 -14.41 -26.14 -14.88
CA TYR A 9 -14.29 -27.42 -15.60
C TYR A 9 -14.47 -27.19 -17.11
N GLN A 10 -13.62 -27.79 -17.93
CA GLN A 10 -13.96 -27.96 -19.33
C GLN A 10 -14.99 -29.13 -19.43
N LEU A 11 -16.25 -28.79 -19.21
CA LEU A 11 -17.36 -29.68 -19.41
C LEU A 11 -17.74 -29.68 -20.90
N ASN A 12 -18.09 -30.84 -21.46
CA ASN A 12 -18.79 -30.89 -22.73
C ASN A 12 -20.22 -30.41 -22.46
N SER A 13 -20.54 -29.20 -22.93
CA SER A 13 -21.89 -28.64 -22.85
C SER A 13 -22.52 -28.74 -24.24
N ILE A 14 -23.60 -29.51 -24.35
CA ILE A 14 -24.29 -29.72 -25.61
C ILE A 14 -25.75 -29.40 -25.41
N THR A 15 -26.23 -28.44 -26.20
CA THR A 15 -27.67 -28.14 -26.32
C THR A 15 -28.15 -28.65 -27.68
N THR A 16 -29.04 -29.62 -27.69
CA THR A 16 -29.61 -30.15 -28.96
C THR A 16 -31.08 -29.78 -29.05
N MET A 17 -31.48 -29.26 -30.24
CA MET A 17 -32.89 -29.10 -30.62
C MET A 17 -33.32 -30.29 -31.43
N GLY A 18 -34.46 -30.88 -31.10
CA GLY A 18 -34.99 -32.04 -31.78
C GLY A 18 -35.48 -31.72 -33.20
N ASN A 19 -34.55 -31.66 -34.17
CA ASN A 19 -34.88 -31.61 -35.61
C ASN A 19 -33.88 -32.33 -36.50
N ASP A 20 -32.99 -33.16 -35.99
CA ASP A 20 -32.12 -34.00 -36.83
C ASP A 20 -32.75 -35.37 -37.08
N ASN A 21 -33.05 -35.58 -38.37
CA ASN A 21 -33.68 -36.77 -38.98
C ASN A 21 -32.85 -38.04 -38.80
N THR A 22 -32.85 -38.63 -37.60
CA THR A 22 -32.54 -40.04 -37.45
C THR A 22 -33.33 -40.65 -36.28
N ILE A 23 -34.49 -41.07 -36.59
CA ILE A 23 -35.42 -42.03 -35.95
C ILE A 23 -36.82 -41.44 -35.79
N THR A 24 -37.78 -42.21 -36.20
CA THR A 24 -39.24 -42.04 -36.25
C THR A 24 -39.85 -41.65 -34.88
N GLY A 25 -39.90 -40.37 -34.60
CA GLY A 25 -40.65 -39.83 -33.45
C GLY A 25 -40.53 -38.28 -33.46
N THR A 26 -41.65 -37.60 -33.33
CA THR A 26 -41.74 -36.14 -33.22
C THR A 26 -41.34 -35.73 -31.82
N PHE A 27 -40.01 -35.59 -31.55
CA PHE A 27 -39.53 -34.96 -30.34
C PHE A 27 -39.41 -33.46 -30.56
N ASN A 28 -40.29 -32.69 -29.92
CA ASN A 28 -40.22 -31.23 -29.97
C ASN A 28 -39.81 -30.71 -28.58
N GLY A 29 -38.53 -30.90 -28.26
CA GLY A 29 -37.94 -30.47 -27.00
C GLY A 29 -36.46 -30.14 -27.12
N THR A 30 -35.91 -29.54 -26.08
CA THR A 30 -34.47 -29.34 -26.00
C THR A 30 -33.89 -30.09 -24.81
N ILE A 31 -32.74 -30.72 -25.02
CA ILE A 31 -31.96 -31.32 -23.94
C ILE A 31 -30.63 -30.55 -23.80
N HIS A 32 -30.30 -30.20 -22.61
CA HIS A 32 -29.00 -29.62 -22.23
C HIS A 32 -28.27 -30.61 -21.33
N LEU A 33 -27.15 -31.13 -21.77
CA LEU A 33 -26.33 -32.12 -21.05
C LEU A 33 -24.92 -31.58 -20.85
N GLU A 34 -24.49 -31.52 -19.59
CA GLU A 34 -23.11 -31.22 -19.21
C GLU A 34 -22.47 -32.44 -18.56
N TYR A 35 -21.41 -32.94 -19.15
CA TYR A 35 -20.75 -34.15 -18.68
C TYR A 35 -19.22 -34.07 -18.82
N LEU A 36 -18.50 -34.86 -18.01
CA LEU A 36 -17.05 -34.93 -18.05
C LEU A 36 -16.56 -35.61 -19.33
N PRO A 37 -15.58 -35.01 -20.07
CA PRO A 37 -15.08 -35.58 -21.32
C PRO A 37 -14.27 -36.86 -21.13
N CYS A 38 -13.82 -37.16 -19.92
CA CYS A 38 -13.05 -38.34 -19.57
C CYS A 38 -13.38 -38.82 -18.17
N ILE A 39 -13.27 -40.14 -17.94
CA ILE A 39 -13.46 -40.77 -16.63
C ILE A 39 -12.30 -41.76 -16.40
N ASN A 40 -11.74 -41.71 -15.17
CA ASN A 40 -10.77 -42.70 -14.70
C ASN A 40 -11.22 -43.36 -13.38
N TYR A 41 -10.47 -44.35 -12.91
CA TYR A 41 -10.76 -44.98 -11.63
C TYR A 41 -10.65 -44.02 -10.43
N ALA A 42 -9.69 -43.08 -10.47
CA ALA A 42 -9.52 -42.07 -9.40
C ALA A 42 -10.77 -41.20 -9.19
N MET A 43 -11.46 -40.84 -10.27
CA MET A 43 -12.71 -40.09 -10.21
C MET A 43 -13.82 -40.90 -9.54
N ILE A 44 -14.02 -42.15 -9.97
CA ILE A 44 -15.06 -43.02 -9.41
C ILE A 44 -14.78 -43.34 -7.95
N HIS A 45 -13.54 -43.66 -7.60
CA HIS A 45 -13.08 -43.92 -6.24
C HIS A 45 -13.36 -42.72 -5.30
N ASN A 46 -13.31 -41.50 -5.80
CA ASN A 46 -13.58 -40.26 -5.06
C ASN A 46 -14.99 -39.70 -5.29
N HIS A 47 -15.91 -40.49 -5.88
CA HIS A 47 -17.30 -40.13 -6.09
C HIS A 47 -17.48 -38.81 -6.86
N VAL A 48 -16.63 -38.57 -7.84
CA VAL A 48 -16.76 -37.40 -8.73
C VAL A 48 -17.95 -37.62 -9.65
N PRO A 49 -18.94 -36.71 -9.67
CA PRO A 49 -20.09 -36.82 -10.55
C PRO A 49 -19.64 -36.68 -12.02
N SER A 50 -20.02 -37.66 -12.82
CA SER A 50 -19.68 -37.70 -14.25
C SER A 50 -20.63 -36.89 -15.12
N CYS A 51 -21.86 -36.72 -14.66
CA CYS A 51 -22.88 -35.86 -15.23
C CYS A 51 -23.15 -34.71 -14.25
N ASN A 52 -22.87 -33.49 -14.67
CA ASN A 52 -22.97 -32.31 -13.83
C ASN A 52 -24.36 -31.67 -13.90
N PHE A 53 -24.93 -31.70 -15.11
CA PHE A 53 -26.23 -31.07 -15.36
C PHE A 53 -26.92 -31.76 -16.50
N CYS A 54 -28.19 -32.11 -16.32
CA CYS A 54 -29.07 -32.56 -17.37
C CYS A 54 -30.43 -31.89 -17.22
N GLU A 55 -30.82 -31.10 -18.23
CA GLU A 55 -32.11 -30.38 -18.22
C GLU A 55 -32.88 -30.77 -19.48
N LEU A 56 -34.14 -31.02 -19.31
CA LEU A 56 -35.08 -31.38 -20.39
C LEU A 56 -36.19 -30.33 -20.42
N MET A 57 -36.40 -29.72 -21.60
CA MET A 57 -37.47 -28.75 -21.86
C MET A 57 -38.50 -29.34 -22.78
N ASN A 58 -39.78 -29.29 -22.36
CA ASN A 58 -40.91 -29.65 -23.20
C ASN A 58 -41.34 -28.46 -24.06
N SER A 59 -41.10 -28.51 -25.36
CA SER A 59 -41.53 -27.46 -26.31
C SER A 59 -42.74 -27.85 -27.12
N ASP A 60 -43.38 -29.03 -26.82
CA ASP A 60 -44.63 -29.44 -27.44
C ASP A 60 -45.83 -28.64 -26.91
N GLU A 61 -46.96 -28.69 -27.63
CA GLU A 61 -48.18 -28.03 -27.19
C GLU A 61 -48.95 -28.84 -26.14
N VAL A 62 -48.44 -30.05 -25.75
CA VAL A 62 -49.04 -30.99 -24.83
C VAL A 62 -48.08 -31.38 -23.71
N ASP A 63 -48.61 -31.76 -22.57
CA ASP A 63 -47.85 -32.30 -21.45
C ASP A 63 -47.24 -33.66 -21.81
N TRP A 64 -45.98 -33.86 -21.54
CA TRP A 64 -45.35 -35.18 -21.64
C TRP A 64 -45.65 -35.99 -20.38
N ASN A 65 -46.05 -37.23 -20.57
CA ASN A 65 -46.37 -38.16 -19.48
C ASN A 65 -45.45 -39.37 -19.53
N ASN A 66 -45.12 -39.94 -18.37
CA ASN A 66 -44.26 -41.10 -18.24
C ASN A 66 -42.96 -40.96 -19.02
N ILE A 67 -42.19 -39.95 -18.70
CA ILE A 67 -40.91 -39.68 -19.35
C ILE A 67 -39.84 -40.50 -18.67
N LYS A 68 -39.07 -41.24 -19.48
CA LYS A 68 -37.89 -41.96 -19.02
C LYS A 68 -36.68 -41.47 -19.78
N VAL A 69 -35.68 -40.97 -19.05
CA VAL A 69 -34.39 -40.61 -19.61
C VAL A 69 -33.38 -41.64 -19.12
N SER A 70 -32.72 -42.29 -20.06
CA SER A 70 -31.73 -43.34 -19.77
C SER A 70 -30.44 -43.12 -20.49
N ILE A 71 -29.35 -43.55 -19.87
CA ILE A 71 -27.98 -43.59 -20.41
C ILE A 71 -27.58 -45.08 -20.45
N ASP A 72 -27.02 -45.48 -21.60
CA ASP A 72 -26.41 -46.81 -21.78
C ASP A 72 -25.20 -46.74 -22.72
N GLY A 73 -24.35 -47.76 -22.70
CA GLY A 73 -23.18 -47.87 -23.56
C GLY A 73 -22.45 -49.20 -23.33
N GLU A 74 -21.60 -49.62 -24.28
CA GLU A 74 -20.90 -50.88 -24.18
C GLU A 74 -20.04 -51.05 -22.93
N LEU A 75 -19.45 -49.95 -22.45
CA LEU A 75 -18.59 -49.89 -21.23
C LEU A 75 -19.19 -49.02 -20.12
N ILE A 76 -20.41 -48.55 -20.32
CA ILE A 76 -21.12 -47.66 -19.39
C ILE A 76 -22.31 -48.40 -18.78
N LYS A 77 -22.41 -48.36 -17.47
CA LYS A 77 -23.56 -48.98 -16.77
C LYS A 77 -24.84 -48.25 -17.14
N TYR A 78 -25.90 -49.03 -17.30
CA TYR A 78 -27.23 -48.48 -17.48
C TYR A 78 -27.66 -47.64 -16.31
N SER A 79 -28.10 -46.40 -16.58
CA SER A 79 -28.66 -45.46 -15.59
C SER A 79 -29.93 -44.86 -16.15
N GLU A 80 -30.96 -44.73 -15.31
CA GLU A 80 -32.23 -44.14 -15.73
C GLU A 80 -32.81 -43.19 -14.70
N SER A 81 -33.56 -42.21 -15.18
CA SER A 81 -34.40 -41.33 -14.37
C SER A 81 -35.82 -41.32 -14.95
N ILE A 82 -36.82 -41.47 -14.12
CA ILE A 82 -38.25 -41.53 -14.50
C ILE A 82 -38.92 -40.29 -13.95
N LEU A 83 -39.65 -39.58 -14.79
CA LEU A 83 -40.44 -38.40 -14.44
C LEU A 83 -41.92 -38.68 -14.80
N GLU A 84 -42.83 -38.32 -13.91
CA GLU A 84 -44.28 -38.61 -14.14
C GLU A 84 -44.83 -37.68 -15.23
N VAL A 85 -44.56 -36.39 -15.17
CA VAL A 85 -45.08 -35.39 -16.12
C VAL A 85 -44.10 -34.24 -16.29
N ILE A 86 -43.90 -33.78 -17.55
CA ILE A 86 -43.27 -32.49 -17.86
C ILE A 86 -44.35 -31.62 -18.57
N PRO A 87 -44.86 -30.58 -17.91
CA PRO A 87 -45.89 -29.73 -18.49
C PRO A 87 -45.37 -28.98 -19.73
N HIS A 88 -46.28 -28.64 -20.64
CA HIS A 88 -46.01 -27.85 -21.82
C HIS A 88 -45.27 -26.56 -21.46
N GLY A 89 -44.20 -26.25 -22.17
CA GLY A 89 -43.40 -25.05 -22.03
C GLY A 89 -42.54 -24.99 -20.77
N GLN A 90 -42.43 -26.06 -19.99
CA GLN A 90 -41.59 -26.12 -18.80
C GLN A 90 -40.29 -26.91 -19.02
N ASN A 91 -39.28 -26.54 -18.26
CA ASN A 91 -38.01 -27.28 -18.17
C ASN A 91 -37.92 -27.98 -16.79
N ILE A 92 -37.31 -29.13 -16.76
CA ILE A 92 -37.02 -29.89 -15.54
C ILE A 92 -35.60 -30.36 -15.52
N GLN A 93 -34.94 -30.15 -14.39
CA GLN A 93 -33.58 -30.64 -14.16
C GLN A 93 -33.66 -32.11 -13.66
N ILE A 94 -32.84 -32.96 -14.27
CA ILE A 94 -32.72 -34.39 -13.95
C ILE A 94 -31.50 -34.60 -13.07
N ASN A 95 -31.69 -34.93 -11.81
CA ASN A 95 -30.60 -34.95 -10.81
C ASN A 95 -30.01 -36.36 -10.57
N ASN A 96 -30.56 -37.44 -11.10
CA ASN A 96 -30.18 -38.83 -10.77
C ASN A 96 -29.63 -39.60 -11.96
N LEU A 97 -29.09 -38.89 -12.98
CA LEU A 97 -28.54 -39.51 -14.14
C LEU A 97 -27.02 -39.60 -13.98
N GLU A 98 -26.47 -40.83 -14.09
CA GLU A 98 -25.03 -41.07 -13.94
C GLU A 98 -24.42 -41.70 -15.18
N ILE A 99 -23.27 -41.21 -15.61
CA ILE A 99 -22.43 -41.84 -16.61
C ILE A 99 -21.35 -42.61 -15.86
N SER A 100 -21.63 -43.86 -15.51
CA SER A 100 -20.74 -44.68 -14.68
C SER A 100 -20.20 -45.88 -15.44
N PRO A 101 -18.87 -45.93 -15.76
CA PRO A 101 -18.25 -47.14 -16.30
C PRO A 101 -18.27 -48.29 -15.30
N GLU A 102 -18.12 -49.54 -15.82
CA GLU A 102 -17.90 -50.69 -14.95
C GLU A 102 -16.56 -50.56 -14.21
N SER A 103 -16.59 -50.44 -12.89
CA SER A 103 -15.41 -50.20 -12.05
C SER A 103 -14.33 -51.26 -12.25
N VAL A 104 -14.71 -52.53 -12.42
CA VAL A 104 -13.77 -53.63 -12.62
C VAL A 104 -12.98 -53.45 -13.92
N LYS A 105 -13.63 -53.00 -15.01
CA LYS A 105 -12.93 -52.72 -16.26
C LYS A 105 -11.93 -51.56 -16.16
N LEU A 106 -12.27 -50.51 -15.41
CA LEU A 106 -11.33 -49.38 -15.21
C LEU A 106 -10.08 -49.78 -14.42
N ILE A 107 -10.19 -50.77 -13.53
CA ILE A 107 -9.01 -51.29 -12.79
C ILE A 107 -8.08 -52.05 -13.73
N GLU A 108 -8.62 -52.69 -14.75
CA GLU A 108 -7.89 -53.49 -15.75
C GLU A 108 -7.25 -52.65 -16.84
N LEU A 109 -7.78 -51.42 -17.10
CA LEU A 109 -7.31 -50.59 -18.18
C LEU A 109 -5.83 -50.18 -17.99
N THR A 110 -5.01 -50.58 -18.97
CA THR A 110 -3.61 -50.17 -19.07
C THR A 110 -3.40 -49.04 -20.08
N GLU A 111 -4.36 -48.84 -20.99
CA GLU A 111 -4.37 -47.74 -21.97
C GLU A 111 -5.76 -47.08 -21.99
N GLY A 112 -5.82 -45.79 -22.36
CA GLY A 112 -7.09 -45.07 -22.51
C GLY A 112 -7.89 -45.54 -23.70
N ILE A 113 -9.22 -45.67 -23.56
CA ILE A 113 -10.15 -46.15 -24.61
C ILE A 113 -11.17 -45.06 -24.89
N ASP A 114 -11.31 -44.66 -26.14
CA ASP A 114 -12.42 -43.81 -26.58
C ASP A 114 -13.65 -44.66 -26.79
N THR A 115 -14.75 -44.32 -26.15
CA THR A 115 -16.03 -45.04 -26.23
C THR A 115 -17.18 -44.05 -26.38
N ILE A 116 -18.36 -44.56 -26.52
CA ILE A 116 -19.59 -43.78 -26.66
C ILE A 116 -20.63 -44.23 -25.63
N PHE A 117 -21.50 -43.30 -25.26
CA PHE A 117 -22.74 -43.62 -24.57
C PHE A 117 -23.94 -43.04 -25.32
N HIS A 118 -25.10 -43.68 -25.13
CA HIS A 118 -26.35 -43.27 -25.73
C HIS A 118 -27.22 -42.64 -24.62
N LEU A 119 -27.78 -41.49 -24.90
CA LEU A 119 -28.88 -40.92 -24.13
C LEU A 119 -30.15 -41.17 -24.89
N VAL A 120 -31.10 -41.83 -24.23
CA VAL A 120 -32.41 -42.19 -24.79
C VAL A 120 -33.53 -41.56 -23.95
N ILE A 121 -34.42 -40.83 -24.61
CA ILE A 121 -35.63 -40.28 -24.03
C ILE A 121 -36.82 -41.05 -24.53
N THR A 122 -37.58 -41.60 -23.63
CA THR A 122 -38.82 -42.32 -23.92
C THR A 122 -39.98 -41.56 -23.32
N ILE A 123 -41.01 -41.30 -24.11
CA ILE A 123 -42.25 -40.61 -23.65
C ILE A 123 -43.41 -41.58 -23.84
N SER A 124 -44.17 -41.80 -22.82
CA SER A 124 -45.33 -42.77 -22.85
C SER A 124 -44.98 -44.17 -23.39
N GLY A 125 -43.73 -44.59 -23.21
CA GLY A 125 -43.27 -45.95 -23.62
C GLY A 125 -42.67 -46.03 -25.01
N GLU A 126 -42.71 -44.96 -25.80
CA GLU A 126 -42.06 -44.87 -27.13
C GLU A 126 -40.78 -44.04 -27.07
N ILE A 127 -39.75 -44.45 -27.86
CA ILE A 127 -38.49 -43.71 -27.98
C ILE A 127 -38.78 -42.40 -28.72
N ALA A 128 -38.71 -41.28 -28.00
CA ALA A 128 -38.93 -39.96 -28.56
C ALA A 128 -37.61 -39.33 -29.11
N HIS A 129 -36.47 -39.60 -28.44
CA HIS A 129 -35.17 -39.08 -28.85
C HIS A 129 -34.05 -40.04 -28.47
N GLN A 130 -33.02 -40.16 -29.31
CA GLN A 130 -31.79 -40.89 -28.98
C GLN A 130 -30.60 -40.17 -29.57
N GLN A 131 -29.58 -39.92 -28.73
CA GLN A 131 -28.36 -39.26 -29.15
C GLN A 131 -27.12 -39.96 -28.59
N THR A 132 -26.01 -39.92 -29.32
CA THR A 132 -24.77 -40.59 -28.96
C THR A 132 -23.71 -39.55 -28.62
N PHE A 133 -23.00 -39.78 -27.52
CA PHE A 133 -22.00 -38.89 -27.01
C PHE A 133 -20.65 -39.59 -26.82
N PRO A 134 -19.52 -38.97 -27.23
CA PRO A 134 -18.21 -39.53 -27.00
C PRO A 134 -17.73 -39.31 -25.56
N ILE A 135 -17.03 -40.32 -25.03
CA ILE A 135 -16.37 -40.22 -23.72
C ILE A 135 -15.10 -41.05 -23.72
N LYS A 136 -14.05 -40.56 -23.04
CA LYS A 136 -12.78 -41.27 -22.94
C LYS A 136 -12.70 -41.96 -21.56
N LEU A 137 -12.49 -43.26 -21.56
CA LEU A 137 -12.13 -44.02 -20.37
C LEU A 137 -10.61 -44.07 -20.27
N MET A 138 -10.05 -43.56 -19.16
CA MET A 138 -8.62 -43.44 -18.95
C MET A 138 -8.07 -44.63 -18.17
N ALA A 139 -6.80 -44.95 -18.38
CA ALA A 139 -6.12 -45.98 -17.61
C ALA A 139 -6.06 -45.67 -16.12
N TYR A 140 -5.87 -46.72 -15.29
CA TYR A 140 -5.81 -46.62 -13.84
C TYR A 140 -4.74 -45.63 -13.33
N ASP A 141 -3.61 -45.55 -14.01
CA ASP A 141 -2.45 -44.74 -13.71
C ASP A 141 -2.37 -43.42 -14.52
N GLN A 142 -3.50 -42.98 -15.07
CA GLN A 142 -3.60 -41.71 -15.78
C GLN A 142 -4.30 -40.63 -14.95
N TRP A 143 -3.66 -39.48 -14.81
CA TRP A 143 -4.25 -38.26 -14.22
C TRP A 143 -4.90 -37.42 -15.33
N THR A 144 -6.04 -36.80 -15.02
CA THR A 144 -6.86 -36.01 -15.95
C THR A 144 -6.22 -34.72 -16.44
N GLY A 145 -5.13 -34.26 -15.78
CA GLY A 145 -4.44 -33.01 -16.09
C GLY A 145 -4.87 -31.83 -15.23
N SER A 146 -4.17 -30.68 -15.35
CA SER A 146 -4.38 -29.48 -14.52
C SER A 146 -5.68 -28.72 -14.81
N ARG A 147 -6.34 -29.00 -15.94
CA ARG A 147 -7.58 -28.32 -16.36
C ARG A 147 -8.86 -28.98 -15.89
N ILE A 148 -8.81 -30.28 -15.58
CA ILE A 148 -9.95 -31.06 -15.12
C ILE A 148 -9.63 -31.58 -13.74
N MET A 149 -10.16 -30.94 -12.69
CA MET A 149 -9.95 -31.32 -11.30
C MET A 149 -8.49 -31.57 -10.93
N PRO A 150 -7.63 -30.51 -10.92
CA PRO A 150 -6.20 -30.67 -10.61
C PRO A 150 -5.97 -31.34 -9.27
N GLU A 151 -6.85 -31.15 -8.28
CA GLU A 151 -6.80 -31.74 -6.95
C GLU A 151 -6.83 -33.27 -6.96
N LEU A 152 -7.32 -33.90 -8.01
CA LEU A 152 -7.25 -35.36 -8.18
C LEU A 152 -5.82 -35.88 -8.31
N LEU A 153 -4.83 -35.02 -8.55
CA LEU A 153 -3.43 -35.42 -8.49
C LEU A 153 -3.07 -35.94 -7.09
N ALA A 154 -3.67 -35.40 -6.03
CA ALA A 154 -3.49 -35.88 -4.68
C ALA A 154 -3.89 -37.35 -4.47
N THR A 155 -4.75 -37.91 -5.32
CA THR A 155 -5.14 -39.33 -5.31
C THR A 155 -3.95 -40.25 -5.59
N PHE A 156 -2.95 -39.79 -6.35
CA PHE A 156 -1.73 -40.53 -6.69
C PHE A 156 -0.63 -40.43 -5.61
N VAL A 157 -0.83 -39.61 -4.58
CA VAL A 157 -0.03 -39.66 -3.36
C VAL A 157 -0.57 -40.78 -2.50
N THR A 158 0.23 -41.85 -2.36
CA THR A 158 -0.20 -43.14 -1.76
C THR A 158 0.63 -43.46 -0.51
N PRO A 159 0.37 -42.85 0.66
CA PRO A 159 1.21 -42.93 1.86
C PRO A 159 1.24 -44.33 2.49
N ASN A 160 0.18 -45.12 2.30
CA ASN A 160 0.05 -46.44 2.93
C ASN A 160 0.69 -47.56 2.13
N HIS A 161 1.43 -47.27 1.05
CA HIS A 161 2.05 -48.32 0.24
C HIS A 161 3.23 -49.01 1.00
N PRO A 162 3.26 -50.33 1.19
CA PRO A 162 4.25 -51.04 2.04
C PRO A 162 5.70 -50.77 1.65
N ILE A 163 5.98 -50.49 0.40
CA ILE A 163 7.33 -50.26 -0.09
C ILE A 163 7.99 -49.02 0.52
N LEU A 164 7.20 -48.05 1.02
CA LEU A 164 7.68 -46.81 1.60
C LEU A 164 8.29 -46.99 2.97
N SER A 165 7.93 -48.07 3.69
CA SER A 165 8.47 -48.36 5.02
C SER A 165 10.02 -48.44 5.03
N ARG A 166 10.64 -48.98 3.96
CA ARG A 166 12.09 -49.04 3.85
C ARG A 166 12.74 -47.64 3.70
N ILE A 167 12.04 -46.69 3.08
CA ILE A 167 12.50 -45.31 2.95
C ILE A 167 12.43 -44.62 4.32
N SER A 168 11.33 -44.78 5.06
CA SER A 168 11.19 -44.27 6.42
C SER A 168 12.30 -44.80 7.38
N VAL A 169 12.66 -46.10 7.29
CA VAL A 169 13.77 -46.67 8.04
C VAL A 169 15.11 -46.01 7.70
N LYS A 170 15.38 -45.76 6.41
CA LYS A 170 16.60 -45.06 6.01
C LYS A 170 16.59 -43.59 6.45
N ALA A 171 15.45 -42.92 6.34
CA ALA A 171 15.28 -41.55 6.80
C ALA A 171 15.57 -41.42 8.31
N SER A 172 15.02 -42.33 9.12
CA SER A 172 15.32 -42.41 10.56
C SER A 172 16.86 -42.57 10.85
N GLN A 173 17.56 -43.36 10.06
CA GLN A 173 19.02 -43.52 10.18
C GLN A 173 19.80 -42.24 9.86
N PHE A 174 19.39 -41.50 8.80
CA PHE A 174 19.97 -40.20 8.50
C PHE A 174 19.68 -39.17 9.60
N LEU A 175 18.45 -39.15 10.11
CA LEU A 175 18.00 -38.24 11.15
C LEU A 175 18.77 -38.48 12.47
N GLU A 176 18.94 -39.76 12.87
CA GLU A 176 19.75 -40.15 14.03
C GLU A 176 21.20 -39.67 13.88
N LYS A 177 21.79 -39.86 12.71
CA LYS A 177 23.15 -39.41 12.44
C LYS A 177 23.32 -37.89 12.55
N TRP A 178 22.35 -37.13 12.18
CA TRP A 178 22.42 -35.66 12.16
C TRP A 178 22.04 -35.03 13.48
N THR A 179 21.03 -35.59 14.15
CA THR A 179 20.38 -34.94 15.31
C THR A 179 20.53 -35.74 16.60
N GLY A 180 21.03 -36.99 16.54
CA GLY A 180 21.06 -37.91 17.68
C GLY A 180 19.70 -38.49 18.09
N ASN A 181 18.65 -38.23 17.30
CA ASN A 181 17.29 -38.71 17.52
C ASN A 181 16.71 -39.23 16.20
N SER A 182 16.43 -40.54 16.14
CA SER A 182 15.91 -41.22 14.94
C SER A 182 14.40 -41.09 14.73
N ALA A 183 13.68 -40.49 15.69
CA ALA A 183 12.21 -40.40 15.60
C ALA A 183 11.75 -39.53 14.43
N LEU A 184 10.87 -40.08 13.62
CA LEU A 184 10.04 -39.33 12.64
C LEU A 184 8.76 -38.93 13.38
N ASP A 185 8.85 -37.84 14.12
CA ASP A 185 7.89 -37.40 15.13
C ASP A 185 6.93 -36.30 14.61
N GLU A 186 6.87 -36.15 13.28
CA GLU A 186 5.95 -35.22 12.60
C GLU A 186 6.07 -33.79 13.18
N TYR A 187 4.92 -33.23 13.60
CA TYR A 187 4.80 -31.90 14.22
C TYR A 187 4.79 -31.95 15.76
N GLN A 188 5.06 -33.13 16.40
CA GLN A 188 4.93 -33.28 17.85
C GLN A 188 5.86 -32.36 18.64
N THR A 189 7.03 -32.06 18.10
CA THR A 189 7.99 -31.15 18.73
C THR A 189 7.62 -29.68 18.56
N GLN A 190 6.73 -29.36 17.63
CA GLN A 190 6.35 -27.99 17.23
C GLN A 190 7.56 -27.12 16.79
N ASP A 191 8.68 -27.75 16.47
CA ASP A 191 9.89 -27.07 15.97
C ASP A 191 9.97 -27.20 14.43
N PRO A 192 9.79 -26.13 13.67
CA PRO A 192 9.92 -26.17 12.21
C PRO A 192 11.28 -26.68 11.72
N ASN A 193 12.35 -26.46 12.49
CA ASN A 193 13.67 -26.98 12.15
C ASN A 193 13.72 -28.51 12.30
N ARG A 194 13.02 -29.05 13.28
CA ARG A 194 12.89 -30.50 13.45
C ARG A 194 12.13 -31.13 12.28
N VAL A 195 11.01 -30.53 11.88
CA VAL A 195 10.24 -30.98 10.73
C VAL A 195 11.07 -30.86 9.44
N ARG A 196 11.79 -29.74 9.26
CA ARG A 196 12.72 -29.58 8.13
C ARG A 196 13.79 -30.66 8.08
N ALA A 197 14.34 -31.03 9.23
CA ALA A 197 15.32 -32.12 9.31
C ALA A 197 14.71 -33.47 8.90
N GLN A 198 13.47 -33.75 9.28
CA GLN A 198 12.75 -34.95 8.84
C GLN A 198 12.49 -34.93 7.30
N VAL A 199 12.06 -33.80 6.75
CA VAL A 199 11.91 -33.64 5.30
C VAL A 199 13.24 -33.88 4.57
N ALA A 200 14.34 -33.30 5.06
CA ALA A 200 15.69 -33.52 4.52
C ALA A 200 16.15 -34.99 4.63
N ALA A 201 15.84 -35.65 5.74
CA ALA A 201 16.20 -37.07 5.94
C ALA A 201 15.46 -38.00 4.95
N ILE A 202 14.20 -37.72 4.67
CA ILE A 202 13.42 -38.45 3.64
C ILE A 202 13.99 -38.17 2.23
N TYR A 203 14.42 -36.92 1.94
CA TYR A 203 15.09 -36.57 0.69
C TYR A 203 16.38 -37.41 0.50
N GLU A 204 17.25 -37.45 1.50
CA GLU A 204 18.49 -38.21 1.46
C GLU A 204 18.27 -39.75 1.39
N ALA A 205 17.23 -40.24 2.05
CA ALA A 205 16.83 -41.63 1.94
C ALA A 205 16.44 -42.01 0.50
N LEU A 206 15.62 -41.16 -0.17
CA LEU A 206 15.27 -41.37 -1.56
C LEU A 206 16.46 -41.22 -2.50
N ARG A 207 17.33 -40.22 -2.27
CA ARG A 207 18.54 -40.02 -3.06
C ARG A 207 19.46 -41.29 -2.98
N SER A 208 19.51 -41.95 -1.82
CA SER A 208 20.25 -43.20 -1.64
C SER A 208 19.71 -44.37 -2.46
N GLU A 209 18.49 -44.28 -3.02
CA GLU A 209 17.90 -45.31 -3.86
C GLU A 209 18.46 -45.34 -5.31
N SER A 210 19.33 -44.36 -5.66
CA SER A 210 19.92 -44.26 -7.01
C SER A 210 18.89 -44.21 -8.11
N LEU A 211 17.94 -43.34 -7.99
CA LEU A 211 16.89 -43.10 -8.98
C LEU A 211 17.48 -42.44 -10.24
N ILE A 212 16.92 -42.70 -11.39
CA ILE A 212 17.32 -42.14 -12.69
C ILE A 212 16.19 -41.26 -13.20
N TYR A 213 16.52 -40.04 -13.57
CA TYR A 213 15.55 -39.11 -14.17
C TYR A 213 15.34 -39.44 -15.65
N SER A 214 14.10 -39.66 -16.05
CA SER A 214 13.71 -39.86 -17.43
C SER A 214 13.17 -38.51 -18.02
N THR A 215 13.92 -37.94 -18.94
CA THR A 215 13.49 -36.80 -19.73
C THR A 215 12.53 -37.22 -20.83
N VAL A 216 11.33 -37.63 -20.48
CA VAL A 216 10.26 -37.76 -21.47
C VAL A 216 9.71 -36.36 -21.72
N PRO A 217 9.37 -35.95 -22.98
CA PRO A 217 8.71 -34.69 -23.24
C PRO A 217 7.53 -34.56 -22.28
N ALA A 218 7.51 -33.50 -21.52
CA ALA A 218 6.42 -33.25 -20.56
C ALA A 218 5.12 -33.11 -21.35
N SER A 219 4.34 -34.16 -21.38
CA SER A 219 2.98 -34.13 -21.88
C SER A 219 2.07 -33.83 -20.69
N PHE A 220 2.16 -32.63 -20.13
CA PHE A 220 1.04 -32.06 -19.36
C PHE A 220 -0.06 -31.79 -20.38
N GLU A 221 -0.51 -32.85 -20.97
CA GLU A 221 -1.59 -32.81 -21.95
C GLU A 221 -2.84 -32.29 -21.27
N THR A 222 -3.64 -31.60 -22.02
CA THR A 222 -4.95 -31.07 -21.58
C THR A 222 -5.86 -32.20 -21.09
N SER A 223 -5.52 -33.44 -21.35
CA SER A 223 -6.21 -34.64 -20.87
C SER A 223 -5.27 -35.83 -20.89
N GLY A 224 -4.87 -36.37 -19.72
CA GLY A 224 -4.30 -37.70 -19.65
C GLY A 224 -2.79 -37.82 -19.44
N GLN A 225 -2.25 -37.25 -18.39
CA GLN A 225 -0.86 -37.49 -17.99
C GLN A 225 -0.71 -38.86 -17.35
N ARG A 226 0.19 -39.71 -17.86
CA ARG A 226 0.52 -41.00 -17.25
C ARG A 226 1.46 -40.83 -16.08
N ILE A 227 1.21 -41.58 -15.00
CA ILE A 227 1.96 -41.54 -13.72
C ILE A 227 2.49 -42.93 -13.43
N ARG A 228 3.79 -43.04 -13.10
CA ARG A 228 4.34 -44.25 -12.52
C ARG A 228 4.06 -44.26 -11.03
N LEU A 229 3.36 -45.29 -10.55
CA LEU A 229 3.06 -45.46 -9.13
C LEU A 229 4.34 -45.75 -8.35
N VAL A 230 4.32 -45.50 -7.02
CA VAL A 230 5.48 -45.53 -6.13
C VAL A 230 6.29 -46.84 -6.17
N ASP A 231 5.61 -47.97 -6.29
CA ASP A 231 6.22 -49.30 -6.43
C ASP A 231 6.99 -49.45 -7.76
N ASN A 232 6.41 -48.96 -8.85
CA ASN A 232 7.06 -49.01 -10.18
C ASN A 232 8.30 -48.10 -10.21
N VAL A 233 8.23 -46.88 -9.63
CA VAL A 233 9.38 -45.95 -9.57
C VAL A 233 10.52 -46.59 -8.77
N LEU A 234 10.23 -47.13 -7.58
CA LEU A 234 11.24 -47.72 -6.70
C LEU A 234 11.81 -49.05 -7.22
N THR A 235 11.05 -49.79 -7.98
CA THR A 235 11.47 -51.06 -8.56
C THR A 235 12.27 -50.87 -9.86
N SER A 236 11.79 -50.04 -10.78
CA SER A 236 12.46 -49.72 -12.02
C SER A 236 13.62 -48.74 -11.89
N LYS A 237 13.69 -48.04 -10.75
CA LYS A 237 14.65 -46.94 -10.50
C LYS A 237 14.54 -45.79 -11.50
N LEU A 238 13.40 -45.63 -12.17
CA LEU A 238 13.17 -44.67 -13.24
C LEU A 238 11.92 -43.82 -12.92
N GLY A 239 12.04 -42.53 -13.04
CA GLY A 239 10.91 -41.59 -12.85
C GLY A 239 11.05 -40.29 -13.63
N THR A 240 9.91 -39.68 -13.99
CA THR A 240 9.81 -38.31 -14.51
C THR A 240 9.70 -37.33 -13.33
N CYS A 241 9.63 -36.01 -13.59
CA CYS A 241 9.45 -35.01 -12.52
C CYS A 241 8.19 -35.29 -11.70
N ILE A 242 7.06 -35.61 -12.34
CA ILE A 242 5.79 -35.89 -11.65
C ILE A 242 5.89 -37.20 -10.81
N ASP A 243 6.50 -38.24 -11.33
CA ASP A 243 6.65 -39.52 -10.65
C ASP A 243 7.49 -39.35 -9.36
N LEU A 244 8.63 -38.59 -9.44
CA LEU A 244 9.52 -38.34 -8.31
C LEU A 244 8.86 -37.43 -7.27
N THR A 245 8.08 -36.42 -7.71
CA THR A 245 7.32 -35.54 -6.83
C THR A 245 6.27 -36.31 -6.05
N LEU A 246 5.49 -37.18 -6.72
CA LEU A 246 4.46 -37.98 -6.05
C LEU A 246 5.07 -39.04 -5.13
N LEU A 247 6.21 -39.65 -5.49
CA LEU A 247 6.95 -40.52 -4.60
C LEU A 247 7.40 -39.80 -3.34
N TYR A 248 7.99 -38.61 -3.48
CA TYR A 248 8.47 -37.84 -2.33
C TYR A 248 7.29 -37.38 -1.47
N ALA A 249 6.22 -36.86 -2.07
CA ALA A 249 5.00 -36.51 -1.35
C ALA A 249 4.38 -37.68 -0.61
N SER A 250 4.39 -38.89 -1.21
CA SER A 250 3.93 -40.11 -0.55
C SER A 250 4.78 -40.47 0.66
N CYS A 251 6.11 -40.32 0.58
CA CYS A 251 6.99 -40.52 1.72
C CYS A 251 6.78 -39.48 2.84
N LEU A 252 6.53 -38.22 2.48
CA LEU A 252 6.23 -37.17 3.46
C LEU A 252 4.92 -37.48 4.18
N GLU A 253 3.82 -37.74 3.46
CA GLU A 253 2.53 -38.06 4.04
C GLU A 253 2.56 -39.35 4.86
N ALA A 254 3.33 -40.39 4.43
CA ALA A 254 3.53 -41.64 5.18
C ALA A 254 4.18 -41.43 6.55
N ASN A 255 4.88 -40.33 6.75
CA ASN A 255 5.52 -39.92 8.01
C ASN A 255 4.83 -38.72 8.64
N GLY A 256 3.54 -38.47 8.32
CA GLY A 256 2.65 -37.45 8.91
C GLY A 256 2.96 -36.02 8.53
N ILE A 257 3.88 -35.77 7.60
CA ILE A 257 4.22 -34.43 7.12
C ILE A 257 3.32 -34.05 5.95
N HIS A 258 2.69 -32.87 6.00
CA HIS A 258 1.73 -32.40 5.00
C HIS A 258 2.42 -31.93 3.72
N PRO A 259 2.31 -32.66 2.59
CA PRO A 259 2.95 -32.25 1.35
C PRO A 259 2.09 -31.29 0.53
N LEU A 260 2.76 -30.45 -0.26
CA LEU A 260 2.20 -29.60 -1.28
C LEU A 260 2.72 -30.04 -2.65
N LEU A 261 1.85 -30.12 -3.65
CA LEU A 261 2.23 -30.37 -5.04
C LEU A 261 2.18 -29.04 -5.79
N VAL A 262 3.32 -28.56 -6.28
CA VAL A 262 3.46 -27.25 -6.91
C VAL A 262 3.67 -27.42 -8.40
N LEU A 263 2.64 -27.06 -9.19
CA LEU A 263 2.66 -27.19 -10.64
C LEU A 263 3.19 -25.92 -11.30
N LEU A 264 4.16 -26.13 -12.17
CA LEU A 264 4.74 -25.13 -13.05
C LEU A 264 4.47 -25.53 -14.49
N LYS A 265 4.57 -24.61 -15.44
CA LYS A 265 4.45 -24.95 -16.87
C LYS A 265 5.50 -25.97 -17.29
N GLY A 266 5.04 -27.18 -17.58
CA GLY A 266 5.91 -28.28 -17.98
C GLY A 266 6.76 -28.89 -16.86
N HIS A 267 6.54 -28.53 -15.58
CA HIS A 267 7.30 -29.04 -14.44
C HIS A 267 6.47 -29.12 -13.17
N ILE A 268 6.92 -29.86 -12.18
CA ILE A 268 6.27 -29.97 -10.87
C ILE A 268 7.33 -30.12 -9.77
N LEU A 269 7.07 -29.45 -8.65
CA LEU A 269 7.88 -29.43 -7.42
C LEU A 269 7.08 -30.02 -6.26
N VAL A 270 7.77 -30.42 -5.20
CA VAL A 270 7.12 -30.72 -3.93
C VAL A 270 7.36 -29.58 -2.93
N GLY A 271 6.33 -29.26 -2.15
CA GLY A 271 6.46 -28.49 -0.93
C GLY A 271 6.13 -29.35 0.28
N ALA A 272 6.52 -28.91 1.46
CA ALA A 272 6.10 -29.48 2.72
C ALA A 272 5.84 -28.37 3.74
N TRP A 273 4.75 -28.49 4.49
CA TRP A 273 4.52 -27.66 5.66
C TRP A 273 5.54 -28.02 6.75
N LEU A 274 6.17 -27.01 7.34
CA LEU A 274 7.08 -27.16 8.48
C LEU A 274 6.37 -26.90 9.80
N THR A 275 5.17 -26.38 9.75
CA THR A 275 4.24 -26.18 10.85
C THR A 275 2.97 -26.98 10.59
N GLU A 276 2.27 -27.40 11.63
CA GLU A 276 0.95 -28.08 11.48
C GLU A 276 -0.09 -27.07 11.01
N ASP A 277 0.00 -26.72 9.74
CA ASP A 277 -0.89 -25.75 9.06
C ASP A 277 -1.43 -26.35 7.75
N ILE A 278 -2.44 -25.72 7.18
CA ILE A 278 -3.10 -26.14 5.95
C ILE A 278 -3.49 -24.90 5.12
N TYR A 279 -3.57 -25.06 3.82
CA TYR A 279 -4.18 -24.05 2.99
C TYR A 279 -5.70 -24.07 3.11
N HIS A 280 -6.38 -22.94 2.94
CA HIS A 280 -7.83 -22.84 3.12
C HIS A 280 -8.65 -23.52 2.02
N GLN A 281 -8.05 -23.83 0.87
CA GLN A 281 -8.65 -24.52 -0.27
C GLN A 281 -7.75 -25.69 -0.68
N THR A 282 -8.31 -26.64 -1.49
CA THR A 282 -7.54 -27.78 -2.03
C THR A 282 -6.49 -27.33 -3.03
N VAL A 283 -6.80 -26.27 -3.80
CA VAL A 283 -5.93 -25.70 -4.84
C VAL A 283 -5.71 -24.22 -4.59
N GLY A 284 -4.46 -23.77 -4.74
CA GLY A 284 -4.08 -22.37 -4.65
C GLY A 284 -3.49 -21.87 -5.97
N ASP A 285 -3.85 -20.65 -6.36
CA ASP A 285 -3.41 -19.99 -7.59
C ASP A 285 -2.48 -18.79 -7.34
N ASP A 286 -1.89 -18.72 -6.13
CA ASP A 286 -1.02 -17.62 -5.71
C ASP A 286 0.40 -18.10 -5.35
N ALA A 287 1.35 -17.92 -6.27
CA ALA A 287 2.76 -18.21 -6.03
C ALA A 287 3.34 -17.42 -4.84
N SER A 288 2.83 -16.20 -4.60
CA SER A 288 3.35 -15.35 -3.52
C SER A 288 3.09 -15.94 -2.13
N PHE A 289 2.04 -16.74 -1.98
CA PHE A 289 1.77 -17.46 -0.73
C PHE A 289 2.91 -18.44 -0.39
N LEU A 290 3.34 -19.24 -1.36
CA LEU A 290 4.46 -20.19 -1.19
C LEU A 290 5.79 -19.48 -0.96
N LEU A 291 6.04 -18.39 -1.70
CA LEU A 291 7.26 -17.58 -1.55
C LEU A 291 7.33 -16.93 -0.17
N LYS A 292 6.22 -16.37 0.34
CA LYS A 292 6.14 -15.81 1.69
C LYS A 292 6.36 -16.88 2.76
N GLY A 293 5.68 -18.04 2.62
CA GLY A 293 5.81 -19.15 3.57
C GLY A 293 7.20 -19.77 3.59
N SER A 294 7.91 -19.77 2.45
CA SER A 294 9.28 -20.32 2.35
C SER A 294 10.39 -19.28 2.59
N ALA A 295 10.05 -18.02 2.89
CA ALA A 295 11.01 -16.96 3.11
C ALA A 295 11.77 -17.14 4.43
N ASN A 296 13.02 -16.67 4.45
CA ASN A 296 13.86 -16.69 5.65
C ASN A 296 13.20 -15.93 6.81
N GLY A 297 13.17 -16.54 8.00
CA GLY A 297 12.54 -15.97 9.19
C GLY A 297 11.05 -16.26 9.35
N ILE A 298 10.36 -16.79 8.31
CA ILE A 298 9.02 -17.36 8.39
C ILE A 298 9.10 -18.87 8.45
N SER A 299 9.72 -19.49 7.42
CA SER A 299 10.02 -20.93 7.37
C SER A 299 8.83 -21.84 7.74
N ASP A 300 7.62 -21.46 7.27
CA ASP A 300 6.40 -22.27 7.46
C ASP A 300 6.32 -23.37 6.40
N ILE A 301 6.96 -23.17 5.25
CA ILE A 301 6.96 -24.08 4.11
C ILE A 301 8.39 -24.26 3.61
N VAL A 302 8.72 -25.45 3.18
CA VAL A 302 9.92 -25.73 2.38
C VAL A 302 9.51 -26.22 1.00
N LEU A 303 10.18 -25.74 -0.03
CA LEU A 303 10.00 -26.20 -1.42
C LEU A 303 11.23 -26.99 -1.83
N VAL A 304 11.06 -28.07 -2.60
CA VAL A 304 12.15 -28.97 -2.97
C VAL A 304 12.03 -29.36 -4.45
N GLU A 305 13.11 -29.22 -5.18
CA GLU A 305 13.26 -29.70 -6.55
C GLU A 305 13.49 -31.21 -6.56
N THR A 306 12.54 -31.95 -7.08
CA THR A 306 12.52 -33.42 -7.00
C THR A 306 13.38 -34.10 -8.05
N THR A 307 13.66 -33.45 -9.19
CA THR A 307 14.60 -33.98 -10.20
C THR A 307 16.03 -34.10 -9.66
N ALA A 308 16.34 -33.31 -8.64
CA ALA A 308 17.62 -33.40 -7.90
C ALA A 308 17.84 -34.72 -7.16
N LEU A 309 16.78 -35.53 -6.97
CA LEU A 309 16.90 -36.92 -6.44
C LEU A 309 17.60 -37.89 -7.39
N ALA A 310 17.79 -37.52 -8.66
CA ALA A 310 18.39 -38.38 -9.67
C ALA A 310 19.88 -38.61 -9.40
N SER A 311 20.34 -39.85 -9.55
CA SER A 311 21.71 -40.28 -9.22
C SER A 311 22.83 -39.61 -10.03
N SER A 312 22.49 -38.96 -11.15
CA SER A 312 23.45 -38.24 -12.00
C SER A 312 23.92 -36.90 -11.40
N GLN A 313 23.18 -36.39 -10.39
CA GLN A 313 23.43 -35.11 -9.75
C GLN A 313 23.63 -35.32 -8.25
N ASN A 314 24.77 -34.88 -7.72
CA ASN A 314 25.02 -34.95 -6.27
C ASN A 314 24.57 -33.68 -5.56
N ILE A 315 23.28 -33.37 -5.69
CA ILE A 315 22.67 -32.15 -5.17
C ILE A 315 22.17 -32.40 -3.74
N SER A 316 22.58 -31.57 -2.81
CA SER A 316 22.12 -31.62 -1.41
C SER A 316 20.66 -31.13 -1.28
N PHE A 317 20.03 -31.43 -0.14
CA PHE A 317 18.68 -30.94 0.16
C PHE A 317 18.58 -29.41 0.10
N GLU A 318 19.55 -28.69 0.65
CA GLU A 318 19.57 -27.22 0.68
C GLU A 318 19.71 -26.62 -0.73
N GLU A 319 20.54 -27.24 -1.57
CA GLU A 319 20.64 -26.84 -2.98
C GLU A 319 19.32 -27.11 -3.72
N ALA A 320 18.69 -28.27 -3.52
CA ALA A 320 17.40 -28.62 -4.11
C ALA A 320 16.29 -27.66 -3.64
N ALA A 321 16.30 -27.21 -2.38
CA ALA A 321 15.35 -26.22 -1.88
C ALA A 321 15.59 -24.83 -2.51
N THR A 322 16.85 -24.42 -2.67
CA THR A 322 17.20 -23.18 -3.35
C THR A 322 16.78 -23.19 -4.81
N MET A 323 16.99 -24.31 -5.52
CA MET A 323 16.54 -24.49 -6.90
C MET A 323 15.03 -24.34 -7.02
N ALA A 324 14.26 -24.98 -6.15
CA ALA A 324 12.79 -24.88 -6.15
C ALA A 324 12.30 -23.45 -5.95
N GLN A 325 12.90 -22.69 -5.00
CA GLN A 325 12.55 -21.28 -4.80
C GLN A 325 12.89 -20.41 -6.02
N ARG A 326 13.99 -20.69 -6.72
CA ARG A 326 14.36 -19.99 -7.96
C ARG A 326 13.33 -20.25 -9.07
N GLU A 327 12.97 -21.50 -9.29
CA GLU A 327 11.95 -21.88 -10.28
C GLU A 327 10.61 -21.18 -10.03
N LEU A 328 10.18 -21.09 -8.76
CA LEU A 328 8.94 -20.43 -8.38
C LEU A 328 8.98 -18.91 -8.57
N LYS A 329 10.15 -18.26 -8.44
CA LYS A 329 10.33 -16.83 -8.68
C LYS A 329 10.28 -16.45 -10.17
N GLU A 330 10.42 -17.40 -11.08
CA GLU A 330 10.31 -17.13 -12.52
C GLU A 330 8.87 -16.77 -12.90
N GLU A 331 8.69 -15.57 -13.45
CA GLU A 331 7.36 -15.11 -13.84
C GLU A 331 6.73 -15.96 -14.93
N ASN A 332 5.41 -16.10 -14.85
CA ASN A 332 4.57 -16.86 -15.79
C ASN A 332 4.87 -18.37 -15.88
N ARG A 333 5.69 -18.96 -15.00
CA ARG A 333 5.88 -20.42 -14.92
C ARG A 333 4.91 -21.10 -13.97
N PHE A 334 4.55 -20.46 -12.88
CA PHE A 334 3.62 -21.00 -11.89
C PHE A 334 2.22 -21.17 -12.49
N GLU A 335 1.60 -22.34 -12.27
CA GLU A 335 0.22 -22.62 -12.65
C GLU A 335 -0.68 -22.65 -11.40
N LEU A 336 -0.43 -23.58 -10.49
CA LEU A 336 -1.18 -23.75 -9.25
C LEU A 336 -0.39 -24.62 -8.27
N PHE A 337 -0.86 -24.69 -7.02
CA PHE A 337 -0.42 -25.71 -6.06
C PHE A 337 -1.61 -26.42 -5.44
N ILE A 338 -1.39 -27.66 -4.98
CA ILE A 338 -2.39 -28.53 -4.36
C ILE A 338 -1.92 -28.86 -2.96
N ASP A 339 -2.76 -28.57 -1.95
CA ASP A 339 -2.51 -29.01 -0.57
C ASP A 339 -3.11 -30.41 -0.38
N VAL A 340 -2.23 -31.40 -0.28
CA VAL A 340 -2.64 -32.81 -0.22
C VAL A 340 -3.41 -33.10 1.07
N TYR A 341 -2.99 -32.56 2.20
CA TYR A 341 -3.71 -32.77 3.45
C TYR A 341 -5.09 -32.12 3.43
N ARG A 342 -5.21 -30.92 2.84
CA ARG A 342 -6.52 -30.29 2.59
C ARG A 342 -7.41 -31.17 1.72
N CYS A 343 -6.85 -31.78 0.67
CA CYS A 343 -7.56 -32.73 -0.16
C CYS A 343 -8.09 -33.93 0.66
N ARG A 344 -7.33 -34.44 1.63
CA ARG A 344 -7.79 -35.52 2.53
C ARG A 344 -8.99 -35.07 3.38
N LEU A 345 -8.95 -33.88 3.92
CA LEU A 345 -10.09 -33.30 4.68
C LEU A 345 -11.34 -33.15 3.81
N ASP A 346 -11.17 -32.83 2.53
CA ASP A 346 -12.26 -32.75 1.54
C ASP A 346 -12.60 -34.12 0.91
N LYS A 347 -12.13 -35.24 1.55
CA LYS A 347 -12.44 -36.63 1.21
C LYS A 347 -11.85 -37.11 -0.13
N ILE A 348 -10.83 -36.46 -0.67
CA ILE A 348 -10.07 -36.99 -1.80
C ILE A 348 -9.11 -38.06 -1.25
N ARG A 349 -9.41 -39.33 -1.57
CA ARG A 349 -8.73 -40.51 -1.03
C ARG A 349 -7.55 -40.92 -1.92
N PRO A 350 -6.47 -41.50 -1.36
CA PRO A 350 -5.43 -42.14 -2.14
C PRO A 350 -5.96 -43.29 -2.98
N LEU A 351 -5.31 -43.56 -4.14
CA LEU A 351 -5.58 -44.75 -4.92
C LEU A 351 -5.29 -46.00 -4.08
N PRO A 352 -6.21 -47.01 -4.07
CA PRO A 352 -5.92 -48.27 -3.43
C PRO A 352 -4.83 -49.05 -4.21
N GLN A 353 -4.10 -49.91 -3.50
CA GLN A 353 -3.10 -50.76 -4.15
C GLN A 353 -3.81 -51.76 -5.02
N ARG A 354 -3.37 -51.94 -6.29
CA ARG A 354 -3.82 -53.05 -7.14
C ARG A 354 -2.73 -54.10 -7.24
N ILE A 355 -3.11 -55.36 -7.15
CA ILE A 355 -2.25 -56.51 -7.25
C ILE A 355 -2.72 -57.38 -8.40
N ASN A 356 -1.80 -57.92 -9.21
CA ASN A 356 -2.08 -58.84 -10.27
C ASN A 356 -2.01 -60.28 -9.73
N HIS A 357 -3.15 -60.94 -9.66
CA HIS A 357 -3.27 -62.36 -9.35
C HIS A 357 -3.64 -63.13 -10.59
N ASN A 358 -2.73 -63.96 -11.11
CA ASN A 358 -2.94 -64.84 -12.29
C ASN A 358 -3.42 -64.13 -13.56
N GLY A 359 -3.06 -62.90 -13.78
CA GLY A 359 -3.46 -62.12 -14.94
C GLY A 359 -4.65 -61.18 -14.72
N GLU A 360 -5.36 -61.29 -13.61
CA GLU A 360 -6.43 -60.40 -13.22
C GLU A 360 -5.99 -59.39 -12.19
N TRP A 361 -6.33 -58.11 -12.38
CA TRP A 361 -6.05 -57.02 -11.42
C TRP A 361 -7.11 -56.95 -10.36
N GLN A 362 -6.73 -57.06 -9.07
CA GLN A 362 -7.63 -56.96 -7.92
C GLN A 362 -7.13 -55.86 -6.97
N ILE A 363 -8.09 -55.24 -6.23
CA ILE A 363 -7.76 -54.21 -5.22
C ILE A 363 -7.59 -54.90 -3.88
N GLU A 364 -6.49 -54.60 -3.21
CA GLU A 364 -6.27 -55.02 -1.83
C GLU A 364 -7.02 -54.06 -0.89
N ASN A 365 -8.08 -54.52 -0.20
CA ASN A 365 -8.77 -53.74 0.81
C ASN A 365 -7.97 -53.77 2.11
N SER A 366 -7.12 -52.77 2.31
CA SER A 366 -6.54 -52.48 3.62
C SER A 366 -7.57 -51.71 4.45
N GLY A 367 -8.39 -52.46 5.15
CA GLY A 367 -9.37 -51.90 6.13
C GLY A 367 -8.62 -51.33 7.33
N ILE A 368 -8.33 -50.05 7.32
CA ILE A 368 -7.94 -49.29 8.51
C ILE A 368 -8.93 -48.12 8.61
N GLU A 369 -9.84 -48.24 9.53
CA GLU A 369 -10.65 -47.12 10.00
C GLU A 369 -9.76 -46.20 10.86
N HIS A 370 -9.63 -44.97 10.44
CA HIS A 370 -8.95 -43.93 11.24
C HIS A 370 -9.89 -43.41 12.33
N GLU A 371 -9.58 -43.73 13.59
CA GLU A 371 -10.16 -43.05 14.75
C GLU A 371 -9.66 -41.60 14.83
N ASN A 372 -10.58 -40.68 15.02
CA ASN A 372 -10.33 -39.27 15.27
C ASN A 372 -9.58 -39.06 16.58
N VAL A 373 -8.35 -38.58 16.51
CA VAL A 373 -7.62 -38.10 17.71
C VAL A 373 -7.57 -36.57 17.64
N THR A 374 -8.39 -35.91 18.44
CA THR A 374 -8.31 -34.49 18.74
C THR A 374 -7.31 -34.28 19.87
N GLN A 375 -6.15 -33.65 19.62
CA GLN A 375 -5.28 -33.13 20.67
C GLN A 375 -4.93 -31.66 20.44
N ARG A 376 -4.89 -30.91 21.57
CA ARG A 376 -4.65 -29.48 21.66
C ARG A 376 -3.17 -29.17 21.51
N ILE A 377 -2.86 -28.11 20.74
CA ILE A 377 -1.52 -27.64 20.41
C ILE A 377 -1.12 -26.49 21.31
N HIS A 378 0.11 -26.54 21.87
CA HIS A 378 0.77 -25.42 22.54
C HIS A 378 1.76 -24.75 21.60
N ARG A 379 1.77 -23.40 21.66
CA ARG A 379 2.54 -22.47 20.84
C ARG A 379 4.05 -22.52 21.12
N LEU A 380 4.85 -22.37 20.08
CA LEU A 380 6.26 -22.00 20.13
C LEU A 380 6.49 -20.62 19.51
N ASP A 381 7.59 -20.00 19.92
CA ASP A 381 7.95 -18.60 19.69
C ASP A 381 7.78 -18.15 18.22
N ARG A 382 6.57 -17.80 17.90
CA ARG A 382 6.23 -16.87 16.86
C ARG A 382 6.36 -15.48 17.45
N TYR A 383 6.85 -14.52 16.69
CA TYR A 383 6.74 -13.12 17.08
C TYR A 383 5.27 -12.85 17.47
N GLU A 384 5.01 -12.62 18.76
CA GLU A 384 3.65 -12.28 19.22
C GLU A 384 3.27 -10.93 18.60
N ILE A 385 2.43 -10.97 17.57
CA ILE A 385 1.80 -9.78 16.99
C ILE A 385 0.45 -9.65 17.68
N LYS A 386 0.35 -8.71 18.63
CA LYS A 386 -0.94 -8.35 19.23
C LYS A 386 -1.72 -7.52 18.21
N LEU A 387 -2.79 -8.07 17.69
CA LEU A 387 -3.79 -7.34 16.91
C LEU A 387 -4.71 -6.63 17.91
N GLU A 388 -4.61 -5.32 18.02
CA GLU A 388 -5.60 -4.49 18.70
C GLU A 388 -6.62 -3.99 17.66
N ASP A 389 -7.87 -4.44 17.82
CA ASP A 389 -9.04 -3.90 17.11
C ASP A 389 -9.43 -2.57 17.76
N SER A 390 -9.08 -1.45 17.18
CA SER A 390 -9.65 -0.15 17.56
C SER A 390 -10.61 0.33 16.48
N LYS A 391 -11.88 0.40 16.82
CA LYS A 391 -12.90 1.17 16.07
C LYS A 391 -12.78 2.63 16.52
N ASP A 392 -11.92 3.41 15.87
CA ASP A 392 -11.80 4.82 16.13
C ASP A 392 -12.90 5.61 15.40
N GLU A 393 -13.61 6.47 16.12
CA GLU A 393 -14.51 7.46 15.53
C GLU A 393 -13.70 8.43 14.65
N ILE A 394 -14.21 8.71 13.44
CA ILE A 394 -13.54 9.60 12.48
C ILE A 394 -13.67 11.05 12.97
N THR A 395 -12.65 11.55 13.64
CA THR A 395 -12.56 12.96 14.08
C THR A 395 -11.96 13.85 12.97
N LYS A 396 -12.15 15.17 13.06
CA LYS A 396 -11.52 16.14 12.14
C LYS A 396 -9.99 16.08 12.20
N GLN A 397 -9.43 15.69 13.34
CA GLN A 397 -8.02 15.39 13.52
C GLN A 397 -7.57 14.30 12.56
N ILE A 398 -8.26 13.15 12.55
CA ILE A 398 -7.96 12.03 11.64
C ILE A 398 -8.06 12.46 10.17
N ILE A 399 -9.05 13.31 9.84
CA ILE A 399 -9.19 13.86 8.47
C ILE A 399 -7.99 14.74 8.11
N SER A 400 -7.51 15.57 9.04
CA SER A 400 -6.37 16.44 8.83
C SER A 400 -5.06 15.64 8.73
N GLU A 401 -4.88 14.65 9.59
CA GLU A 401 -3.77 13.70 9.52
C GLU A 401 -3.73 12.96 8.16
N ARG A 402 -4.90 12.49 7.67
CA ARG A 402 -5.01 11.85 6.35
C ARG A 402 -4.65 12.78 5.18
N LYS A 403 -4.94 14.07 5.30
CA LYS A 403 -4.57 15.07 4.27
C LYS A 403 -3.07 15.36 4.23
N LEU A 404 -2.38 15.21 5.34
CA LEU A 404 -0.92 15.34 5.41
C LEU A 404 -0.21 14.15 4.77
N LEU A 405 -0.81 12.95 4.85
CA LEU A 405 -0.30 11.75 4.20
C LEU A 405 -0.88 11.66 2.78
N ASP A 406 -0.07 11.93 1.78
CA ASP A 406 -0.46 11.78 0.38
C ASP A 406 -0.46 10.30 -0.04
N PHE A 407 -1.64 9.67 -0.04
CA PHE A 407 -1.85 8.28 -0.48
C PHE A 407 -2.03 8.14 -1.99
N SER A 408 -1.83 9.19 -2.76
CA SER A 408 -1.91 9.08 -4.21
C SER A 408 -0.74 8.28 -4.79
N LEU A 409 -0.98 7.57 -5.87
CA LEU A 409 0.07 6.84 -6.61
C LEU A 409 1.15 7.76 -7.23
N ARG A 410 1.03 9.08 -7.08
CA ARG A 410 2.06 10.05 -7.46
C ARG A 410 3.15 10.17 -6.40
N ASN A 411 2.85 9.76 -5.17
CA ASN A 411 3.78 9.76 -4.07
C ASN A 411 4.77 8.59 -4.19
N ASN A 412 6.07 8.89 -4.30
CA ASN A 412 7.11 7.87 -4.39
C ASN A 412 7.25 7.01 -3.12
N LEU A 413 6.71 7.44 -1.98
CA LEU A 413 6.66 6.64 -0.75
C LEU A 413 5.63 5.50 -0.83
N ILE A 414 4.72 5.55 -1.79
CA ILE A 414 3.68 4.53 -2.01
C ILE A 414 3.89 3.78 -3.32
N ASN A 415 4.39 4.48 -4.35
CA ASN A 415 4.64 3.91 -5.66
C ASN A 415 5.89 4.52 -6.29
N ILE A 416 7.01 3.83 -6.11
CA ILE A 416 8.30 4.23 -6.67
C ILE A 416 8.21 4.21 -8.19
N ARG A 417 8.63 5.32 -8.80
CA ARG A 417 8.74 5.44 -10.25
C ARG A 417 10.21 5.48 -10.63
N LEU A 418 10.60 4.53 -11.45
CA LEU A 418 11.95 4.50 -12.00
C LEU A 418 12.15 5.71 -12.93
N GLY A 419 13.29 6.35 -12.79
CA GLY A 419 13.68 7.51 -13.57
C GLY A 419 14.92 8.19 -12.97
N ARG A 420 15.26 9.39 -13.42
CA ARG A 420 16.47 10.12 -12.97
C ARG A 420 16.55 10.41 -11.47
N ARG A 421 15.43 10.23 -10.72
CA ARG A 421 15.35 10.47 -9.28
C ARG A 421 15.66 9.24 -8.44
N VAL A 422 15.71 8.06 -9.06
CA VAL A 422 15.89 6.78 -8.40
C VAL A 422 16.96 5.99 -9.12
N ILE A 423 17.94 5.47 -8.38
CA ILE A 423 19.04 4.65 -8.87
C ILE A 423 18.91 3.27 -8.21
N PRO A 424 18.43 2.27 -8.93
CA PRO A 424 18.31 0.91 -8.39
C PRO A 424 19.66 0.21 -8.35
N PHE A 425 19.89 -0.58 -7.29
CA PHE A 425 21.08 -1.39 -7.11
C PHE A 425 20.77 -2.87 -7.21
N ILE A 426 21.72 -3.65 -7.71
CA ILE A 426 21.68 -5.11 -7.66
C ILE A 426 22.11 -5.52 -6.25
N SER A 427 21.18 -6.09 -5.49
CA SER A 427 21.38 -6.40 -4.07
C SER A 427 21.00 -7.84 -3.77
N PHE A 428 21.84 -8.55 -3.00
CA PHE A 428 21.56 -9.93 -2.53
C PHE A 428 21.61 -10.03 -1.00
N GLU A 429 22.43 -9.22 -0.33
CA GLU A 429 22.62 -9.22 1.13
C GLU A 429 22.36 -7.82 1.67
N ILE A 430 21.06 -7.44 1.76
CA ILE A 430 20.66 -6.08 2.19
C ILE A 430 20.95 -5.83 3.66
N ASP A 431 20.82 -6.82 4.50
CA ASP A 431 21.17 -6.78 5.92
C ASP A 431 22.64 -6.43 6.11
N HIS A 432 23.55 -7.13 5.44
CA HIS A 432 24.98 -6.80 5.49
C HIS A 432 25.30 -5.41 4.94
N LEU A 433 24.57 -4.96 3.93
CA LEU A 433 24.73 -3.59 3.43
C LEU A 433 24.33 -2.55 4.49
N GLU A 434 23.27 -2.80 5.23
CA GLU A 434 22.81 -1.94 6.35
C GLU A 434 23.85 -1.91 7.45
N ASP A 435 24.28 -3.07 7.95
CA ASP A 435 25.28 -3.21 9.00
C ASP A 435 26.57 -2.43 8.71
N HIS A 436 27.11 -2.62 7.52
CA HIS A 436 28.36 -1.96 7.10
C HIS A 436 28.20 -0.43 6.95
N LEU A 437 27.06 0.01 6.44
CA LEU A 437 26.77 1.43 6.34
C LEU A 437 26.60 2.08 7.71
N GLN A 438 25.92 1.42 8.65
CA GLN A 438 25.78 1.88 10.04
C GLN A 438 27.14 1.91 10.77
N ALA A 439 28.04 0.99 10.46
CA ALA A 439 29.42 1.01 10.93
C ALA A 439 30.27 2.17 10.37
N GLY A 440 29.66 3.04 9.51
CA GLY A 440 30.31 4.21 8.92
C GLY A 440 31.13 3.92 7.66
N GLU A 441 30.93 2.77 7.04
CA GLU A 441 31.62 2.43 5.81
C GLU A 441 31.06 3.21 4.60
N ASN A 442 31.91 3.47 3.62
CA ASN A 442 31.55 4.20 2.41
C ASN A 442 31.53 3.28 1.20
N TYR A 443 30.53 3.40 0.35
CA TYR A 443 30.35 2.56 -0.83
C TYR A 443 30.48 3.33 -2.13
N GLN A 444 31.29 2.83 -3.06
CA GLN A 444 31.44 3.38 -4.41
C GLN A 444 30.31 2.86 -5.30
N ILE A 445 29.66 3.75 -6.06
CA ILE A 445 28.62 3.39 -7.01
C ILE A 445 29.24 3.02 -8.35
N LEU A 446 28.88 1.84 -8.88
CA LEU A 446 29.30 1.33 -10.18
C LEU A 446 28.11 1.14 -11.11
N SER A 447 28.33 1.26 -12.41
CA SER A 447 27.34 0.99 -13.47
C SER A 447 27.11 -0.51 -13.69
N SER A 448 26.08 -0.86 -14.46
CA SER A 448 25.80 -2.24 -14.88
C SER A 448 27.03 -2.89 -15.56
N PRO A 449 27.31 -4.18 -15.30
CA PRO A 449 28.40 -4.90 -15.91
C PRO A 449 28.15 -5.22 -17.39
N THR A 450 26.89 -5.13 -17.83
CA THR A 450 26.48 -5.41 -19.22
C THR A 450 26.17 -4.12 -19.98
N LYS A 451 26.44 -4.08 -21.28
CA LYS A 451 26.10 -2.94 -22.16
C LYS A 451 24.60 -2.83 -22.48
N SER A 452 23.80 -3.86 -22.20
CA SER A 452 22.37 -3.89 -22.41
C SER A 452 21.61 -3.40 -21.17
N LYS A 453 20.52 -2.67 -21.39
CA LYS A 453 19.59 -2.27 -20.34
C LYS A 453 19.04 -3.49 -19.60
N ILE A 454 19.24 -3.50 -18.31
CA ILE A 454 18.54 -4.40 -17.41
C ILE A 454 17.43 -3.55 -16.80
N GLU A 455 16.14 -3.85 -17.09
CA GLU A 455 15.02 -3.12 -16.52
C GLU A 455 14.65 -3.72 -15.16
N PRO A 456 14.71 -2.95 -14.07
CA PRO A 456 14.26 -3.42 -12.77
C PRO A 456 12.73 -3.47 -12.73
N GLY A 457 12.16 -4.59 -12.29
CA GLY A 457 10.74 -4.68 -11.92
C GLY A 457 9.76 -5.14 -12.96
N GLU A 458 10.13 -5.34 -14.21
CA GLU A 458 9.40 -6.19 -15.12
C GLU A 458 10.14 -7.52 -15.22
N THR A 459 9.84 -8.40 -14.26
CA THR A 459 9.87 -9.82 -14.43
C THR A 459 11.12 -10.49 -14.97
N GLY A 460 11.57 -11.51 -14.29
CA GLY A 460 12.43 -12.56 -14.85
C GLY A 460 13.67 -12.03 -15.53
N LEU A 461 14.42 -11.29 -14.81
CA LEU A 461 15.60 -10.56 -15.22
C LEU A 461 16.67 -11.43 -15.89
N TYR A 462 16.51 -12.75 -15.97
CA TYR A 462 17.59 -13.61 -16.41
C TYR A 462 17.08 -14.84 -17.14
N ASP A 463 17.19 -14.78 -18.42
CA ASP A 463 16.88 -15.89 -19.33
C ASP A 463 18.01 -16.96 -19.42
N SER A 464 18.95 -16.95 -18.47
CA SER A 464 19.93 -18.05 -18.36
C SER A 464 20.46 -18.20 -16.95
N SER A 465 20.33 -19.39 -16.38
CA SER A 465 20.79 -19.78 -15.05
C SER A 465 22.28 -19.52 -14.81
N LEU A 466 23.11 -19.71 -15.81
CA LEU A 466 24.56 -19.50 -15.74
C LEU A 466 24.98 -18.03 -15.55
N TRP A 467 24.17 -17.07 -16.02
CA TRP A 467 24.46 -15.64 -15.81
C TRP A 467 24.10 -15.17 -14.41
N LYS A 468 23.07 -15.76 -13.79
CA LYS A 468 22.62 -15.42 -12.43
C LYS A 468 23.69 -15.74 -11.40
N GLU A 469 24.25 -16.94 -11.43
CA GLU A 469 25.25 -17.38 -10.46
C GLU A 469 26.54 -16.54 -10.52
N ASN A 470 27.05 -16.29 -11.73
CA ASN A 470 28.23 -15.45 -11.90
C ASN A 470 28.02 -13.98 -11.50
N LEU A 471 26.80 -13.45 -11.66
CA LEU A 471 26.48 -12.10 -11.27
C LEU A 471 26.29 -11.96 -9.76
N GLU A 472 25.67 -12.95 -9.12
CA GLU A 472 25.49 -13.01 -7.67
C GLU A 472 26.86 -13.04 -6.95
N GLU A 473 27.75 -13.95 -7.34
CA GLU A 473 29.10 -14.02 -6.80
C GLU A 473 29.90 -12.71 -7.02
N LEU A 474 29.77 -12.11 -8.20
CA LEU A 474 30.39 -10.82 -8.53
C LEU A 474 29.88 -9.73 -7.58
N VAL A 475 28.58 -9.58 -7.44
CA VAL A 475 27.95 -8.51 -6.64
C VAL A 475 28.27 -8.70 -5.16
N ILE A 476 28.21 -9.93 -4.63
CA ILE A 476 28.60 -10.23 -3.25
C ILE A 476 30.08 -9.91 -3.01
N SER A 477 30.97 -10.27 -3.94
CA SER A 477 32.38 -9.93 -3.84
C SER A 477 32.63 -8.42 -3.89
N GLU A 478 31.86 -7.71 -4.72
CA GLU A 478 31.93 -6.25 -4.82
C GLU A 478 31.40 -5.55 -3.57
N LEU A 479 30.31 -6.06 -2.98
CA LEU A 479 29.76 -5.57 -1.71
C LEU A 479 30.83 -5.64 -0.61
N ARG A 480 31.52 -6.77 -0.48
CA ARG A 480 32.66 -6.95 0.45
C ARG A 480 33.82 -5.99 0.16
N ASN A 481 33.99 -5.57 -1.08
CA ASN A 481 34.97 -4.58 -1.52
C ASN A 481 34.45 -3.13 -1.50
N LYS A 482 33.31 -2.86 -0.79
CA LYS A 482 32.71 -1.53 -0.61
C LYS A 482 32.26 -0.88 -1.93
N LYS A 483 31.69 -1.68 -2.83
CA LYS A 483 31.17 -1.27 -4.12
C LYS A 483 29.71 -1.70 -4.25
N LEU A 484 28.86 -0.79 -4.73
CA LEU A 484 27.44 -1.01 -5.05
C LEU A 484 27.24 -0.92 -6.54
N ARG A 485 26.67 -1.97 -7.13
CA ARG A 485 26.43 -2.04 -8.56
C ARG A 485 24.99 -1.68 -8.89
N SER A 486 24.83 -0.73 -9.82
CA SER A 486 23.53 -0.31 -10.32
C SER A 486 23.11 -1.12 -11.56
N TYR A 487 21.81 -1.22 -11.79
CA TYR A 487 21.24 -1.72 -13.04
C TYR A 487 21.43 -0.76 -14.22
N LEU A 488 21.77 0.51 -13.97
CA LEU A 488 21.89 1.54 -15.01
C LEU A 488 23.20 1.44 -15.80
N THR A 489 23.12 1.74 -17.07
CA THR A 489 24.33 1.91 -17.92
C THR A 489 25.17 3.08 -17.42
N GLU A 490 26.44 3.14 -17.80
CA GLU A 490 27.37 4.20 -17.36
C GLU A 490 26.83 5.61 -17.64
N SER A 491 26.27 5.85 -18.83
CA SER A 491 25.73 7.15 -19.20
C SER A 491 24.46 7.54 -18.42
N GLU A 492 23.57 6.59 -18.20
CA GLU A 492 22.34 6.79 -17.42
C GLU A 492 22.67 7.03 -15.94
N LEU A 493 23.59 6.24 -15.39
CA LEU A 493 24.05 6.36 -14.02
C LEU A 493 24.67 7.72 -13.75
N GLN A 494 25.58 8.18 -14.61
CA GLN A 494 26.23 9.48 -14.47
C GLN A 494 25.22 10.65 -14.55
N ASN A 495 24.22 10.55 -15.42
CA ASN A 495 23.17 11.55 -15.52
C ASN A 495 22.27 11.57 -14.28
N SER A 496 21.90 10.40 -13.76
CA SER A 496 21.09 10.25 -12.55
C SER A 496 21.86 10.72 -11.31
N LEU A 497 23.11 10.32 -11.15
CA LEU A 497 23.97 10.76 -10.04
C LEU A 497 24.19 12.27 -10.01
N LYS A 498 24.44 12.90 -11.16
CA LYS A 498 24.54 14.37 -11.26
C LYS A 498 23.24 15.05 -10.84
N PHE A 499 22.10 14.51 -11.28
CA PHE A 499 20.79 15.06 -10.95
C PHE A 499 20.49 14.91 -9.45
N VAL A 500 20.63 13.69 -8.91
CA VAL A 500 20.39 13.39 -7.50
C VAL A 500 21.29 14.20 -6.59
N TYR A 501 22.59 14.28 -6.90
CA TYR A 501 23.58 15.08 -6.14
C TYR A 501 23.21 16.55 -6.09
N ARG A 502 22.84 17.17 -7.22
CA ARG A 502 22.44 18.58 -7.27
C ARG A 502 21.16 18.81 -6.49
N THR A 503 20.13 18.00 -6.75
CA THR A 503 18.81 18.16 -6.13
C THR A 503 18.86 17.95 -4.63
N SER A 504 19.59 16.94 -4.14
CA SER A 504 19.72 16.71 -2.70
C SER A 504 20.45 17.88 -2.01
N ARG A 505 21.47 18.41 -2.63
CA ARG A 505 22.20 19.56 -2.11
C ARG A 505 21.35 20.83 -2.09
N THR A 506 20.62 21.09 -3.17
CA THR A 506 19.67 22.22 -3.23
C THR A 506 18.58 22.08 -2.16
N ALA A 507 18.04 20.88 -1.96
CA ALA A 507 17.03 20.64 -0.92
C ALA A 507 17.56 20.93 0.49
N ILE A 508 18.80 20.55 0.77
CA ILE A 508 19.48 20.87 2.03
C ILE A 508 19.69 22.39 2.17
N GLU A 509 20.11 23.05 1.08
CA GLU A 509 20.39 24.48 1.07
C GLU A 509 19.12 25.34 1.15
N GLU A 510 18.02 24.93 0.51
CA GLU A 510 16.78 25.71 0.47
C GLU A 510 15.82 25.36 1.61
N ASN A 511 15.64 24.07 1.90
CA ASN A 511 14.64 23.59 2.85
C ASN A 511 15.23 23.11 4.18
N GLY A 512 16.56 22.99 4.24
CA GLY A 512 17.24 22.48 5.41
C GLY A 512 17.02 21.01 5.73
N ALA A 513 16.28 20.26 4.90
CA ALA A 513 15.92 18.85 5.15
C ALA A 513 16.63 17.91 4.18
N ASN A 514 17.08 16.75 4.68
CA ASN A 514 17.57 15.69 3.82
C ASN A 514 16.43 15.12 2.97
N SER A 515 16.70 14.97 1.69
CA SER A 515 15.77 14.34 0.75
C SER A 515 16.34 13.07 0.12
N LEU A 516 17.58 12.71 0.43
CA LEU A 516 18.28 11.59 -0.16
C LEU A 516 18.34 10.40 0.80
N PHE A 517 17.79 9.29 0.37
CA PHE A 517 17.72 8.06 1.15
C PHE A 517 18.11 6.83 0.33
N LEU A 518 18.76 5.89 0.99
CA LEU A 518 18.91 4.53 0.50
C LEU A 518 17.71 3.71 0.99
N VAL A 519 16.93 3.21 0.06
CA VAL A 519 15.83 2.29 0.33
C VAL A 519 16.38 0.91 0.59
N LEU A 520 15.92 0.26 1.64
CA LEU A 520 16.21 -1.12 1.97
C LEU A 520 14.90 -1.91 2.00
N GLY A 521 14.71 -2.75 1.01
CA GLY A 521 13.48 -3.52 0.81
C GLY A 521 12.31 -2.71 0.24
N ILE A 522 11.52 -3.37 -0.58
CA ILE A 522 10.40 -2.79 -1.30
C ILE A 522 9.19 -3.68 -1.11
N LEU A 523 8.04 -3.12 -0.76
CA LEU A 523 6.78 -3.84 -0.76
C LEU A 523 6.18 -3.82 -2.17
N LYS A 524 6.02 -5.00 -2.76
CA LYS A 524 5.19 -5.21 -3.95
C LYS A 524 3.73 -5.35 -3.47
N TRP A 525 2.85 -4.48 -3.94
CA TRP A 525 1.45 -4.45 -3.49
C TRP A 525 0.49 -4.11 -4.65
N TYR A 526 -0.81 -4.34 -4.45
CA TYR A 526 -1.85 -4.09 -5.45
C TYR A 526 -2.97 -3.25 -4.84
N GLU A 527 -3.57 -2.35 -5.63
CA GLU A 527 -4.66 -1.46 -5.18
C GLU A 527 -5.95 -2.22 -4.88
N SER A 528 -6.16 -3.33 -5.55
CA SER A 528 -7.31 -4.23 -5.35
C SER A 528 -6.97 -5.64 -5.81
N PRO A 529 -7.73 -6.68 -5.39
CA PRO A 529 -7.54 -8.05 -5.85
C PRO A 529 -7.69 -8.24 -7.37
N LYS A 530 -8.33 -7.29 -8.06
CA LYS A 530 -8.52 -7.30 -9.52
C LYS A 530 -7.43 -6.54 -10.29
N SER A 531 -6.51 -5.87 -9.58
CA SER A 531 -5.45 -5.09 -10.22
C SER A 531 -4.39 -6.01 -10.83
N VAL A 532 -4.06 -5.80 -12.10
CA VAL A 532 -3.07 -6.59 -12.84
C VAL A 532 -1.65 -6.02 -12.65
N LYS A 533 -1.53 -4.70 -12.46
CA LYS A 533 -0.22 -4.03 -12.34
C LYS A 533 0.20 -3.90 -10.88
N PRO A 534 1.37 -4.43 -10.48
CA PRO A 534 1.91 -4.24 -9.15
C PRO A 534 2.32 -2.78 -8.91
N ARG A 535 2.34 -2.37 -7.64
CA ARG A 535 2.89 -1.14 -7.12
C ARG A 535 4.06 -1.47 -6.21
N PHE A 536 5.01 -0.57 -6.12
CA PHE A 536 6.25 -0.75 -5.38
C PHE A 536 6.43 0.39 -4.38
N ALA A 537 6.49 0.08 -3.10
CA ALA A 537 6.66 1.07 -2.04
C ALA A 537 7.93 0.78 -1.23
N PRO A 538 8.75 1.79 -0.90
CA PRO A 538 9.92 1.58 -0.06
C PRO A 538 9.50 1.19 1.36
N ILE A 539 10.24 0.29 2.00
CA ILE A 539 9.97 -0.16 3.37
C ILE A 539 10.80 0.64 4.36
N LEU A 540 12.12 0.51 4.30
CA LEU A 540 13.05 1.22 5.16
C LEU A 540 13.82 2.27 4.35
N LEU A 541 14.12 3.38 5.00
CA LEU A 541 14.76 4.52 4.40
C LEU A 541 15.95 4.93 5.28
N LEU A 542 17.15 4.65 4.80
CA LEU A 542 18.41 5.01 5.44
C LEU A 542 18.86 6.39 4.92
N PRO A 543 19.00 7.41 5.79
CA PRO A 543 19.50 8.72 5.39
C PRO A 543 20.95 8.64 4.93
N VAL A 544 21.25 9.14 3.71
CA VAL A 544 22.59 9.08 3.14
C VAL A 544 23.02 10.39 2.48
N ASP A 545 24.32 10.56 2.32
CA ASP A 545 24.94 11.59 1.51
C ASP A 545 25.64 10.98 0.30
N ILE A 546 25.66 11.71 -0.82
CA ILE A 546 26.55 11.43 -1.95
C ILE A 546 27.73 12.41 -1.91
N VAL A 547 28.92 11.86 -2.00
CA VAL A 547 30.17 12.64 -2.08
C VAL A 547 30.83 12.38 -3.43
N ARG A 548 31.21 13.45 -4.14
CA ARG A 548 31.97 13.35 -5.38
C ARG A 548 33.46 13.37 -5.05
N ARG A 549 34.20 12.31 -5.37
CA ARG A 549 35.68 12.30 -5.33
C ARG A 549 36.26 12.90 -6.60
N GLY A 550 37.30 13.70 -6.45
CA GLY A 550 38.08 14.28 -7.59
C GLY A 550 38.80 13.18 -8.37
N GLY A 551 38.84 13.28 -9.71
CA GLY A 551 39.46 12.31 -10.62
C GLY A 551 38.48 11.24 -11.14
N SER A 552 38.95 10.08 -11.55
CA SER A 552 38.15 8.97 -12.12
C SER A 552 37.37 8.14 -11.11
N SER A 553 37.38 8.52 -9.82
CA SER A 553 36.84 7.69 -8.73
C SER A 553 35.32 7.80 -8.47
N GLY A 554 34.57 8.59 -9.25
CA GLY A 554 33.13 8.56 -9.26
C GLY A 554 32.46 9.12 -8.00
N TYR A 555 31.27 8.59 -7.67
CA TYR A 555 30.44 8.99 -6.54
C TYR A 555 30.45 7.91 -5.44
N ILE A 556 30.40 8.37 -4.19
CA ILE A 556 30.40 7.51 -3.00
C ILE A 556 29.16 7.81 -2.17
N ILE A 557 28.52 6.77 -1.64
CA ILE A 557 27.47 6.84 -0.63
C ILE A 557 28.10 6.71 0.75
N ARG A 558 27.64 7.52 1.68
CA ARG A 558 27.92 7.41 3.12
C ARG A 558 26.65 7.66 3.90
N THR A 559 26.52 7.07 5.08
CA THR A 559 25.42 7.36 6.00
C THR A 559 25.55 8.75 6.61
N ARG A 560 24.44 9.30 7.02
CA ARG A 560 24.32 10.46 7.88
C ARG A 560 24.17 9.99 9.32
N ASP A 561 24.46 10.89 10.25
CA ASP A 561 24.22 10.65 11.69
C ASP A 561 22.72 10.85 12.03
N GLU A 562 21.88 10.09 11.34
CA GLU A 562 20.42 10.09 11.47
C GLU A 562 19.92 8.64 11.48
N GLU A 563 18.86 8.34 12.25
CA GLU A 563 18.32 6.98 12.34
C GLU A 563 17.60 6.53 11.06
N ILE A 564 17.55 5.20 10.84
CA ILE A 564 16.74 4.58 9.77
C ILE A 564 15.26 4.82 10.07
N ILE A 565 14.52 5.13 9.04
CA ILE A 565 13.09 5.46 9.12
C ILE A 565 12.27 4.37 8.44
N LEU A 566 11.27 3.83 9.15
CA LEU A 566 10.22 3.04 8.52
C LEU A 566 9.32 3.96 7.70
N ASN A 567 8.91 3.53 6.52
CA ASN A 567 7.99 4.31 5.69
C ASN A 567 6.58 4.35 6.31
N ILE A 568 6.34 5.32 7.16
CA ILE A 568 5.06 5.45 7.88
C ILE A 568 3.90 5.78 6.95
N THR A 569 4.15 6.46 5.83
CA THR A 569 3.09 6.66 4.82
C THR A 569 2.57 5.32 4.29
N LEU A 570 3.45 4.34 4.11
CA LEU A 570 3.08 2.97 3.75
C LEU A 570 2.34 2.27 4.90
N VAL A 571 2.85 2.38 6.13
CA VAL A 571 2.22 1.78 7.32
C VAL A 571 0.79 2.27 7.48
N GLU A 572 0.56 3.57 7.38
CA GLU A 572 -0.77 4.17 7.49
C GLU A 572 -1.68 3.80 6.30
N LEU A 573 -1.13 3.71 5.08
CA LEU A 573 -1.87 3.21 3.93
C LEU A 573 -2.38 1.78 4.18
N LEU A 574 -1.49 0.90 4.65
CA LEU A 574 -1.80 -0.50 4.94
C LEU A 574 -2.86 -0.62 6.03
N LYS A 575 -2.74 0.16 7.10
CA LYS A 575 -3.70 0.20 8.21
C LYS A 575 -5.07 0.69 7.74
N GLN A 576 -5.13 1.81 7.00
CA GLN A 576 -6.38 2.48 6.67
C GLN A 576 -7.13 1.86 5.50
N GLN A 577 -6.44 1.38 4.46
CA GLN A 577 -7.08 0.86 3.25
C GLN A 577 -7.21 -0.66 3.22
N PHE A 578 -6.29 -1.36 3.89
CA PHE A 578 -6.21 -2.82 3.82
C PHE A 578 -6.37 -3.52 5.17
N SER A 579 -6.58 -2.75 6.25
CA SER A 579 -6.70 -3.27 7.62
C SER A 579 -5.50 -4.13 8.06
N VAL A 580 -4.32 -3.88 7.47
CA VAL A 580 -3.07 -4.55 7.82
C VAL A 580 -2.35 -3.70 8.85
N ASN A 581 -2.21 -4.23 10.06
CA ASN A 581 -1.53 -3.56 11.17
C ASN A 581 -0.09 -4.04 11.30
N LEU A 582 0.87 -3.12 11.21
CA LEU A 582 2.31 -3.35 11.40
C LEU A 582 2.80 -2.89 12.78
N SER A 583 1.95 -3.01 13.82
CA SER A 583 2.25 -2.53 15.19
C SER A 583 3.54 -3.09 15.80
N GLY A 584 3.98 -4.28 15.39
CA GLY A 584 5.24 -4.89 15.84
C GLY A 584 6.52 -4.22 15.34
N LEU A 585 6.41 -3.19 14.48
CA LEU A 585 7.56 -2.47 13.91
C LEU A 585 7.76 -1.06 14.54
N ASN A 586 7.10 -0.74 15.60
CA ASN A 586 7.31 0.49 16.35
C ASN A 586 7.47 0.20 17.86
N PRO A 587 8.69 0.31 18.45
CA PRO A 587 9.96 0.69 17.82
C PRO A 587 10.48 -0.37 16.84
N LEU A 588 11.36 0.04 15.90
CA LEU A 588 12.00 -0.89 14.99
C LEU A 588 12.80 -1.94 15.74
N PRO A 589 12.70 -3.24 15.39
CA PRO A 589 13.57 -4.28 15.91
C PRO A 589 15.04 -3.95 15.62
N LYS A 590 15.91 -4.14 16.61
CA LYS A 590 17.37 -3.91 16.52
C LYS A 590 18.09 -5.20 16.80
N ASP A 591 19.21 -5.39 16.13
CA ASP A 591 20.21 -6.41 16.39
C ASP A 591 21.49 -5.80 16.99
N ASP A 592 22.60 -6.55 16.98
CA ASP A 592 23.88 -6.09 17.53
C ASP A 592 24.56 -5.01 16.67
N SER A 593 24.18 -4.87 15.38
CA SER A 593 24.82 -4.02 14.39
C SER A 593 23.98 -2.80 13.99
N GLY A 594 22.65 -2.89 14.11
CA GLY A 594 21.76 -1.81 13.70
C GLY A 594 20.29 -2.16 13.78
N VAL A 595 19.58 -2.08 12.67
CA VAL A 595 18.16 -2.43 12.54
C VAL A 595 18.07 -3.85 11.97
N ASP A 596 17.37 -4.76 12.66
CA ASP A 596 17.15 -6.12 12.19
C ASP A 596 16.25 -6.17 10.94
N VAL A 597 16.86 -5.98 9.78
CA VAL A 597 16.18 -5.90 8.48
C VAL A 597 15.44 -7.20 8.17
N LYS A 598 16.03 -8.35 8.46
CA LYS A 598 15.43 -9.69 8.21
C LYS A 598 14.15 -9.88 9.02
N LYS A 599 14.19 -9.51 10.29
CA LYS A 599 13.02 -9.58 11.17
C LYS A 599 11.89 -8.65 10.72
N ILE A 600 12.22 -7.45 10.26
CA ILE A 600 11.25 -6.50 9.72
C ILE A 600 10.57 -7.09 8.48
N PHE A 601 11.34 -7.63 7.54
CA PHE A 601 10.79 -8.22 6.32
C PHE A 601 9.92 -9.44 6.63
N ALA A 602 10.35 -10.30 7.56
CA ALA A 602 9.56 -11.44 8.02
C ALA A 602 8.24 -10.98 8.67
N THR A 603 8.28 -9.95 9.51
CA THR A 603 7.07 -9.39 10.14
C THR A 603 6.09 -8.86 9.10
N ILE A 604 6.57 -8.11 8.10
CA ILE A 604 5.71 -7.59 7.02
C ILE A 604 5.11 -8.74 6.22
N ARG A 605 5.91 -9.74 5.80
CA ARG A 605 5.42 -10.91 5.05
C ARG A 605 4.35 -11.67 5.82
N THR A 606 4.52 -11.79 7.14
CA THR A 606 3.51 -12.42 8.02
C THR A 606 2.20 -11.64 8.01
N CYS A 607 2.27 -10.31 8.12
CA CYS A 607 1.07 -9.45 8.11
C CYS A 607 0.32 -9.48 6.77
N ILE A 608 1.05 -9.61 5.66
CA ILE A 608 0.47 -9.64 4.30
C ILE A 608 0.29 -11.08 3.77
N ARG A 609 0.40 -12.12 4.62
CA ARG A 609 0.37 -13.53 4.20
C ARG A 609 -0.82 -13.84 3.27
N ASN A 610 -1.99 -13.34 3.61
CA ASN A 610 -3.24 -13.60 2.89
C ASN A 610 -3.50 -12.63 1.73
N MET A 611 -2.61 -11.70 1.45
CA MET A 611 -2.75 -10.75 0.36
C MET A 611 -2.16 -11.34 -0.93
N LYS A 612 -3.05 -11.66 -1.89
CA LYS A 612 -2.68 -12.29 -3.16
C LYS A 612 -1.72 -11.41 -3.98
N GLY A 613 -0.60 -11.98 -4.38
CA GLY A 613 0.41 -11.31 -5.22
C GLY A 613 1.31 -10.31 -4.48
N TRP A 614 1.03 -10.02 -3.20
CA TRP A 614 1.86 -9.13 -2.39
C TRP A 614 3.09 -9.85 -1.86
N ASP A 615 4.24 -9.18 -1.89
CA ASP A 615 5.48 -9.71 -1.28
C ASP A 615 6.47 -8.58 -0.96
N VAL A 616 7.45 -8.89 -0.12
CA VAL A 616 8.61 -8.04 0.15
C VAL A 616 9.72 -8.41 -0.84
N VAL A 617 10.08 -7.46 -1.70
CA VAL A 617 11.20 -7.59 -2.63
C VAL A 617 12.45 -7.08 -1.94
N GLU A 618 13.44 -7.95 -1.80
CA GLU A 618 14.72 -7.64 -1.15
C GLU A 618 15.67 -6.97 -2.15
N GLU A 619 15.36 -5.72 -2.49
CA GLU A 619 16.16 -4.86 -3.35
C GLU A 619 16.49 -3.54 -2.67
N SER A 620 17.59 -2.91 -3.05
CA SER A 620 17.97 -1.60 -2.58
C SER A 620 18.01 -0.57 -3.72
N MET A 621 17.71 0.68 -3.39
CA MET A 621 17.79 1.78 -4.34
C MET A 621 18.07 3.11 -3.65
N LEU A 622 18.79 3.98 -4.34
CA LEU A 622 19.04 5.34 -3.89
C LEU A 622 18.00 6.27 -4.51
N GLY A 623 17.30 7.04 -3.70
CA GLY A 623 16.24 7.91 -4.21
C GLY A 623 16.02 9.20 -3.46
N LEU A 624 15.34 10.13 -4.11
CA LEU A 624 14.92 11.40 -3.53
C LEU A 624 13.48 11.28 -3.01
N PHE A 625 13.32 11.39 -1.68
CA PHE A 625 12.03 11.33 -0.99
C PHE A 625 11.82 12.57 -0.14
N SER A 626 10.59 13.03 0.00
CA SER A 626 10.24 14.19 0.83
C SER A 626 9.41 13.75 2.03
N PHE A 627 9.94 14.04 3.23
CA PHE A 627 9.30 13.71 4.51
C PHE A 627 8.69 14.92 5.21
N ASN A 628 8.69 16.11 4.59
CA ASN A 628 8.21 17.33 5.25
C ASN A 628 6.77 17.18 5.78
N LYS A 629 5.90 16.56 5.01
CA LYS A 629 4.52 16.30 5.43
C LYS A 629 4.41 15.26 6.54
N PHE A 630 5.33 14.29 6.54
CA PHE A 630 5.37 13.26 7.58
C PHE A 630 5.75 13.84 8.94
N VAL A 631 6.74 14.73 9.00
CA VAL A 631 7.12 15.40 10.27
C VAL A 631 5.94 16.15 10.86
N MET A 632 5.18 16.88 10.03
CA MET A 632 3.95 17.55 10.46
C MET A 632 2.87 16.57 10.92
N TRP A 633 2.68 15.46 10.20
CA TRP A 633 1.76 14.41 10.60
C TRP A 633 2.14 13.79 11.95
N ASN A 634 3.41 13.44 12.13
CA ASN A 634 3.91 12.84 13.36
C ASN A 634 3.76 13.81 14.56
N ASP A 635 4.00 15.08 14.36
CA ASP A 635 3.81 16.10 15.40
C ASP A 635 2.35 16.21 15.80
N ILE A 636 1.43 16.32 14.86
CA ILE A 636 -0.01 16.37 15.13
C ILE A 636 -0.49 15.08 15.81
N HIS A 637 -0.03 13.93 15.34
CA HIS A 637 -0.43 12.62 15.88
C HIS A 637 0.07 12.41 17.32
N THR A 638 1.35 12.73 17.57
CA THR A 638 1.98 12.50 18.89
C THR A 638 1.59 13.53 19.92
N ASN A 639 1.41 14.80 19.52
CA ASN A 639 1.16 15.92 20.41
C ASN A 639 -0.28 16.45 20.36
N ALA A 640 -1.22 15.68 19.80
CA ALA A 640 -2.62 16.11 19.63
C ALA A 640 -3.25 16.68 20.91
N ASP A 641 -3.05 16.02 22.03
CA ASP A 641 -3.63 16.45 23.33
C ASP A 641 -2.99 17.75 23.83
N LYS A 642 -1.68 17.90 23.66
CA LYS A 642 -0.99 19.16 24.00
C LYS A 642 -1.39 20.31 23.07
N LEU A 643 -1.64 20.03 21.79
CA LEU A 643 -2.12 21.02 20.83
C LEU A 643 -3.51 21.53 21.20
N LYS A 644 -4.38 20.67 21.75
CA LYS A 644 -5.72 21.03 22.23
C LYS A 644 -5.73 21.93 23.47
N GLU A 645 -4.64 22.04 24.21
CA GLU A 645 -4.52 22.98 25.30
C GLU A 645 -4.64 24.43 24.83
N ASN A 646 -4.29 24.71 23.57
CA ASN A 646 -4.51 26.01 22.95
C ASN A 646 -5.93 26.13 22.41
N ALA A 647 -6.73 27.06 22.91
CA ALA A 647 -8.15 27.23 22.56
C ALA A 647 -8.39 27.50 21.06
N ILE A 648 -7.47 28.16 20.35
CA ILE A 648 -7.57 28.40 18.91
C ILE A 648 -7.37 27.07 18.15
N ILE A 649 -6.34 26.33 18.52
CA ILE A 649 -6.03 25.03 17.89
C ILE A 649 -7.16 24.03 18.19
N ALA A 650 -7.64 23.98 19.43
CA ALA A 650 -8.79 23.14 19.79
C ALA A 650 -10.02 23.47 18.93
N SER A 651 -10.31 24.75 18.72
CA SER A 651 -11.40 25.19 17.86
C SER A 651 -11.24 24.72 16.40
N LEU A 652 -10.02 24.74 15.87
CA LEU A 652 -9.70 24.25 14.54
C LEU A 652 -9.82 22.72 14.44
N MET A 653 -9.35 21.99 15.45
CA MET A 653 -9.34 20.52 15.46
C MET A 653 -10.74 19.92 15.66
N GLU A 654 -11.55 20.53 16.52
CA GLU A 654 -12.88 20.05 16.86
C GLU A 654 -14.01 20.64 16.00
N ASN A 655 -13.69 21.59 15.12
CA ASN A 655 -14.66 22.33 14.30
C ASN A 655 -15.74 23.03 15.11
N ARG A 656 -15.42 23.42 16.32
CA ARG A 656 -16.30 24.08 17.26
C ARG A 656 -15.56 25.28 17.83
N ILE A 657 -16.14 26.48 17.72
CA ILE A 657 -15.53 27.69 18.23
C ILE A 657 -15.49 27.61 19.77
N GLN A 658 -14.28 27.45 20.31
CA GLN A 658 -14.00 27.44 21.76
C GLN A 658 -13.23 28.69 22.20
N TRP A 659 -12.74 29.46 21.22
CA TRP A 659 -11.97 30.66 21.45
C TRP A 659 -12.81 31.90 21.21
N GLN A 660 -12.76 32.85 22.16
CA GLN A 660 -13.31 34.19 22.00
C GLN A 660 -12.19 35.18 22.26
N ASP A 661 -12.03 36.16 21.38
CA ASP A 661 -11.13 37.27 21.61
C ASP A 661 -11.74 38.16 22.69
N THR A 662 -11.07 38.22 23.83
CA THR A 662 -11.48 39.08 24.98
C THR A 662 -10.72 40.38 25.00
N THR A 663 -9.77 40.58 24.07
CA THR A 663 -9.02 41.84 23.96
C THR A 663 -9.91 42.93 23.35
N PRO A 664 -10.04 44.12 23.96
CA PRO A 664 -10.81 45.18 23.37
C PRO A 664 -10.21 45.61 22.03
N GLU A 665 -11.07 45.88 21.06
CA GLU A 665 -10.61 46.47 19.79
C GLU A 665 -9.97 47.83 20.08
N ILE A 666 -8.78 48.02 19.58
CA ILE A 666 -8.08 49.30 19.67
C ILE A 666 -8.54 50.11 18.46
N ASP A 667 -9.31 51.16 18.69
CA ASP A 667 -9.65 52.10 17.62
C ASP A 667 -8.35 52.78 17.14
N ALA A 668 -7.99 52.62 15.87
CA ALA A 668 -6.83 53.25 15.28
C ALA A 668 -6.79 54.76 15.48
N ARG A 669 -7.98 55.40 15.64
CA ARG A 669 -8.12 56.86 15.93
C ARG A 669 -7.74 57.23 17.37
N GLU A 670 -7.84 56.28 18.30
CA GLU A 670 -7.50 56.51 19.69
C GLU A 670 -6.05 56.16 20.03
N ILE A 671 -5.36 55.41 19.15
CA ILE A 671 -3.94 55.02 19.32
C ILE A 671 -3.11 56.30 19.56
N ASP A 672 -3.30 57.28 18.76
CA ASP A 672 -2.52 58.54 18.86
C ASP A 672 -2.77 59.33 20.12
N LYS A 673 -3.95 59.22 20.75
CA LYS A 673 -4.32 59.91 21.98
C LYS A 673 -3.83 59.22 23.23
N ASN A 674 -3.95 57.88 23.25
CA ASN A 674 -3.84 57.14 24.51
C ASN A 674 -2.54 56.39 24.65
N LEU A 675 -1.75 56.20 23.57
CA LEU A 675 -0.54 55.41 23.62
C LEU A 675 0.68 56.23 23.93
N GLU A 676 1.26 56.03 25.11
CA GLU A 676 2.54 56.64 25.46
C GLU A 676 3.72 56.00 24.75
N PRO A 677 4.64 56.75 24.13
CA PRO A 677 5.81 56.24 23.43
C PRO A 677 6.73 55.34 24.25
N LEU A 678 6.65 55.45 25.58
CA LEU A 678 7.42 54.58 26.50
C LEU A 678 6.90 53.16 26.60
N HIS A 679 5.70 52.89 26.15
CA HIS A 679 5.08 51.57 26.28
C HIS A 679 5.25 50.66 25.08
N PHE A 680 5.91 51.13 24.03
CA PHE A 680 6.15 50.34 22.81
C PHE A 680 7.47 50.70 22.12
N ALA A 681 8.03 49.71 21.38
CA ALA A 681 9.26 49.91 20.63
C ALA A 681 9.01 49.71 19.14
N ILE A 682 9.30 50.76 18.36
CA ILE A 682 9.14 50.79 16.91
C ILE A 682 10.45 51.31 16.28
N PRO A 683 11.43 50.45 16.10
CA PRO A 683 12.75 50.86 15.59
C PRO A 683 12.78 51.15 14.10
N VAL A 684 11.73 50.81 13.34
CA VAL A 684 11.63 51.02 11.89
C VAL A 684 10.33 51.78 11.62
N ASP A 685 10.37 52.66 10.61
CA ASP A 685 9.18 53.45 10.22
C ASP A 685 7.93 52.58 9.98
N VAL A 686 6.76 53.08 10.35
CA VAL A 686 5.46 52.42 10.21
C VAL A 686 4.41 53.37 9.68
N ASP A 687 3.43 52.85 8.96
CA ASP A 687 2.18 53.52 8.68
C ASP A 687 1.13 53.18 9.77
N SER A 688 -0.06 53.80 9.70
CA SER A 688 -1.10 53.63 10.72
C SER A 688 -1.56 52.19 10.88
N SER A 689 -1.76 51.46 9.77
CA SER A 689 -2.21 50.04 9.78
C SER A 689 -1.15 49.09 10.27
N GLN A 690 0.13 49.37 9.95
CA GLN A 690 1.26 48.63 10.50
C GLN A 690 1.43 48.88 11.99
N LEU A 691 1.22 50.14 12.47
CA LEU A 691 1.29 50.48 13.88
C LEU A 691 0.20 49.76 14.69
N GLU A 692 -1.00 49.72 14.19
CA GLU A 692 -2.12 48.99 14.80
C GLU A 692 -1.76 47.51 15.00
N ALA A 693 -1.28 46.83 13.94
CA ALA A 693 -0.86 45.44 14.01
C ALA A 693 0.27 45.21 15.04
N VAL A 694 1.23 46.11 15.12
CA VAL A 694 2.35 46.03 16.09
C VAL A 694 1.82 46.11 17.52
N ILE A 695 0.88 47.06 17.80
CA ILE A 695 0.35 47.25 19.12
C ILE A 695 -0.55 46.09 19.52
N GLU A 696 -1.49 45.68 18.67
CA GLU A 696 -2.41 44.58 18.94
C GLU A 696 -1.64 43.27 19.20
N SER A 697 -0.59 42.97 18.43
CA SER A 697 0.27 41.81 18.68
C SER A 697 0.99 41.91 20.03
N GLY A 698 1.39 43.13 20.41
CA GLY A 698 2.01 43.42 21.71
C GLY A 698 1.05 43.19 22.88
N GLU A 699 -0.24 43.43 22.72
CA GLU A 699 -1.27 43.15 23.72
C GLU A 699 -1.70 41.68 23.78
N GLY A 700 -1.27 40.87 22.82
CA GLY A 700 -1.54 39.44 22.80
C GLY A 700 -2.74 39.03 21.95
N LYS A 701 -3.23 39.88 21.09
CA LYS A 701 -4.31 39.59 20.16
C LYS A 701 -3.83 38.59 19.08
N SER A 702 -4.70 37.67 18.73
CA SER A 702 -4.46 36.71 17.62
C SER A 702 -5.23 37.14 16.37
N PHE A 703 -4.52 37.39 15.29
CA PHE A 703 -5.11 37.87 14.04
C PHE A 703 -4.37 37.40 12.79
N ILE A 704 -5.00 37.62 11.62
CA ILE A 704 -4.40 37.40 10.32
C ILE A 704 -4.04 38.74 9.70
N LEU A 705 -2.76 38.92 9.31
CA LEU A 705 -2.27 40.11 8.66
C LEU A 705 -2.02 39.82 7.17
N HIS A 706 -2.85 40.39 6.28
CA HIS A 706 -2.65 40.31 4.85
C HIS A 706 -1.76 41.45 4.35
N GLY A 707 -0.63 41.12 3.73
CA GLY A 707 0.28 42.09 3.15
C GLY A 707 0.73 41.69 1.75
N PRO A 708 0.22 42.30 0.67
CA PRO A 708 0.73 42.10 -0.68
C PRO A 708 2.23 42.47 -0.80
N PRO A 709 2.92 42.02 -1.85
CA PRO A 709 4.30 42.44 -2.09
C PRO A 709 4.44 43.98 -2.14
N GLY A 710 5.42 44.53 -1.43
CA GLY A 710 5.67 45.98 -1.41
C GLY A 710 5.01 46.76 -0.26
N THR A 711 4.11 46.17 0.52
CA THR A 711 3.38 46.83 1.64
C THR A 711 4.18 46.91 2.96
N GLY A 712 5.48 46.61 2.95
CA GLY A 712 6.28 46.68 4.17
C GLY A 712 6.12 45.52 5.16
N LYS A 713 5.53 44.38 4.76
CA LYS A 713 5.26 43.19 5.61
C LYS A 713 6.47 42.79 6.50
N SER A 714 7.66 42.66 5.90
CA SER A 714 8.88 42.32 6.65
C SER A 714 9.29 43.42 7.63
N GLN A 715 8.91 44.70 7.41
CA GLN A 715 9.10 45.83 8.29
C GLN A 715 8.16 45.76 9.47
N THR A 716 6.89 45.49 9.20
CA THR A 716 5.88 45.25 10.24
C THR A 716 6.29 44.10 11.15
N ILE A 717 6.72 42.95 10.60
CA ILE A 717 7.20 41.78 11.36
C ILE A 717 8.39 42.17 12.25
N THR A 718 9.35 42.95 11.72
CA THR A 718 10.53 43.40 12.47
C THR A 718 10.09 44.23 13.69
N ASN A 719 9.15 45.17 13.51
CA ASN A 719 8.62 45.99 14.61
C ASN A 719 7.82 45.16 15.60
N MET A 720 6.98 44.19 15.12
CA MET A 720 6.25 43.27 16.01
C MET A 720 7.20 42.51 16.93
N ILE A 721 8.29 41.95 16.34
CA ILE A 721 9.31 41.22 17.11
C ILE A 721 10.00 42.17 18.11
N ALA A 722 10.41 43.36 17.67
CA ALA A 722 11.07 44.33 18.52
C ALA A 722 10.16 44.78 19.71
N ASN A 723 8.89 45.07 19.43
CA ASN A 723 7.92 45.46 20.46
C ASN A 723 7.61 44.31 21.44
N ALA A 724 7.50 43.06 20.93
CA ALA A 724 7.28 41.92 21.79
C ALA A 724 8.50 41.65 22.72
N LEU A 725 9.72 41.80 22.23
CA LEU A 725 10.92 41.71 23.04
C LEU A 725 11.00 42.84 24.08
N TYR A 726 10.64 44.05 23.70
CA TYR A 726 10.55 45.20 24.60
C TYR A 726 9.57 44.93 25.74
N LYS A 727 8.44 44.29 25.47
CA LYS A 727 7.46 43.86 26.47
C LYS A 727 7.86 42.57 27.21
N GLY A 728 9.09 42.07 27.06
CA GLY A 728 9.60 40.86 27.72
C GLY A 728 8.98 39.54 27.22
N LYS A 729 8.37 39.56 26.06
CA LYS A 729 7.74 38.34 25.47
C LYS A 729 8.75 37.50 24.73
N ARG A 730 8.49 36.19 24.65
CA ARG A 730 9.22 35.25 23.78
C ARG A 730 8.51 35.19 22.43
N VAL A 731 9.28 35.27 21.36
CA VAL A 731 8.73 35.29 20.00
C VAL A 731 9.27 34.06 19.22
N LEU A 732 8.38 33.29 18.63
CA LEU A 732 8.72 32.23 17.65
C LEU A 732 8.32 32.75 16.27
N PHE A 733 9.29 32.94 15.39
CA PHE A 733 9.06 33.31 13.99
C PHE A 733 9.30 32.09 13.10
N VAL A 734 8.26 31.66 12.38
CA VAL A 734 8.28 30.48 11.51
C VAL A 734 8.01 30.88 10.07
N ALA A 735 8.81 30.37 9.12
CA ALA A 735 8.57 30.53 7.70
C ALA A 735 8.95 29.25 6.92
N GLU A 736 8.25 29.02 5.83
CA GLU A 736 8.48 27.85 4.96
C GLU A 736 9.86 27.92 4.30
N LYS A 737 10.29 29.13 3.89
CA LYS A 737 11.53 29.32 3.11
C LYS A 737 12.57 30.07 3.95
N MET A 738 13.79 29.57 3.89
CA MET A 738 14.98 30.18 4.50
C MET A 738 15.16 31.65 4.12
N ALA A 739 14.87 32.01 2.86
CA ALA A 739 14.99 33.39 2.38
C ALA A 739 14.13 34.38 3.19
N ALA A 740 12.90 33.95 3.59
CA ALA A 740 12.03 34.80 4.39
C ALA A 740 12.57 35.02 5.80
N LEU A 741 13.13 34.00 6.44
CA LEU A 741 13.79 34.10 7.73
C LEU A 741 15.00 35.04 7.68
N SER A 742 15.87 34.88 6.66
CA SER A 742 17.06 35.68 6.49
C SER A 742 16.77 37.18 6.30
N VAL A 743 15.68 37.53 5.61
CA VAL A 743 15.28 38.95 5.44
C VAL A 743 14.96 39.59 6.77
N VAL A 744 14.18 38.93 7.62
CA VAL A 744 13.80 39.44 8.93
C VAL A 744 15.01 39.49 9.85
N GLN A 745 15.83 38.46 9.88
CA GLN A 745 17.05 38.41 10.65
C GLN A 745 18.03 39.55 10.31
N ASN A 746 18.27 39.76 8.98
CA ASN A 746 19.12 40.87 8.55
C ASN A 746 18.60 42.24 8.99
N ARG A 747 17.30 42.44 9.09
CA ARG A 747 16.68 43.67 9.61
C ARG A 747 16.88 43.77 11.13
N LEU A 748 16.68 42.69 11.88
CA LEU A 748 16.93 42.64 13.32
C LEU A 748 18.41 42.91 13.65
N THR A 749 19.33 42.35 12.85
CA THR A 749 20.76 42.65 12.98
C THR A 749 21.09 44.12 12.75
N LYS A 750 20.47 44.76 11.75
CA LYS A 750 20.67 46.19 11.48
C LYS A 750 20.25 47.12 12.61
N ILE A 751 19.26 46.71 13.38
CA ILE A 751 18.76 47.46 14.56
C ILE A 751 19.38 46.99 15.86
N GLY A 752 20.37 46.04 15.80
CA GLY A 752 21.13 45.62 17.00
C GLY A 752 20.43 44.54 17.83
N LEU A 753 19.40 43.89 17.35
CA LEU A 753 18.63 42.86 18.06
C LEU A 753 19.10 41.43 17.80
N ASP A 754 20.13 41.23 16.98
CA ASP A 754 20.68 39.90 16.68
C ASP A 754 21.16 39.10 17.90
N PRO A 755 21.70 39.67 19.00
CA PRO A 755 22.05 38.88 20.17
C PRO A 755 20.87 38.19 20.85
N PHE A 756 19.66 38.73 20.69
CA PHE A 756 18.45 38.17 21.27
C PHE A 756 17.74 37.19 20.33
N CYS A 757 18.31 36.92 19.15
CA CYS A 757 17.76 36.01 18.16
C CYS A 757 18.52 34.66 18.16
N LEU A 758 17.79 33.55 18.26
CA LEU A 758 18.32 32.21 18.09
C LEU A 758 17.86 31.65 16.74
N GLU A 759 18.79 31.43 15.81
CA GLU A 759 18.52 30.87 14.50
C GLU A 759 18.58 29.37 14.58
N LEU A 760 17.42 28.70 14.35
CA LEU A 760 17.29 27.24 14.37
C LEU A 760 16.92 26.73 12.98
N HIS A 761 17.92 26.22 12.23
CA HIS A 761 17.73 25.55 10.94
C HIS A 761 18.24 24.12 11.04
N SER A 762 17.51 23.19 10.47
CA SER A 762 17.75 21.77 10.60
C SER A 762 19.16 21.31 10.15
N ASN A 763 19.87 22.04 9.28
CA ASN A 763 21.10 21.55 8.66
C ASN A 763 22.29 22.53 8.64
N LYS A 764 22.15 23.74 9.15
CA LYS A 764 23.27 24.71 9.20
C LYS A 764 23.79 25.00 10.61
N VAL A 765 23.01 24.63 11.61
CA VAL A 765 23.39 24.90 13.00
C VAL A 765 24.25 23.78 13.52
N THR A 766 25.57 23.94 13.36
CA THR A 766 26.50 23.12 14.10
C THR A 766 26.41 23.44 15.60
N LYS A 767 26.72 22.47 16.45
CA LYS A 767 26.74 22.68 17.91
C LYS A 767 27.59 23.89 18.32
N SER A 768 28.68 24.14 17.63
CA SER A 768 29.52 25.31 17.85
C SER A 768 28.84 26.62 17.49
N HIS A 769 28.06 26.68 16.38
CA HIS A 769 27.33 27.88 16.00
C HIS A 769 26.18 28.19 16.98
N PHE A 770 25.46 27.16 17.41
CA PHE A 770 24.42 27.30 18.43
C PHE A 770 24.98 27.85 19.74
N LEU A 771 26.10 27.28 20.22
CA LEU A 771 26.75 27.77 21.44
C LEU A 771 27.29 29.19 21.29
N ALA A 772 27.80 29.57 20.13
CA ALA A 772 28.26 30.95 19.86
C ALA A 772 27.11 31.96 19.87
N GLN A 773 25.91 31.58 19.39
CA GLN A 773 24.73 32.46 19.50
C GLN A 773 24.28 32.64 20.94
N LEU A 774 24.28 31.58 21.75
CA LEU A 774 23.95 31.68 23.19
C LEU A 774 24.99 32.54 23.93
N GLN A 775 26.26 32.39 23.58
CA GLN A 775 27.33 33.20 24.17
C GLN A 775 27.15 34.69 23.88
N LYS A 776 26.80 35.06 22.61
CA LYS A 776 26.45 36.44 22.25
C LYS A 776 25.33 37.02 23.11
N ALA A 777 24.29 36.23 23.38
CA ALA A 777 23.16 36.64 24.21
C ALA A 777 23.59 36.88 25.68
N ILE A 778 24.49 36.07 26.23
CA ILE A 778 25.00 36.20 27.58
C ILE A 778 25.94 37.42 27.72
N GLU A 779 26.71 37.73 26.68
CA GLU A 779 27.68 38.81 26.65
C GLU A 779 27.05 40.19 26.45
N VAL A 780 25.72 40.26 26.21
CA VAL A 780 25.02 41.56 26.12
C VAL A 780 25.13 42.30 27.44
N ILE A 781 25.80 43.45 27.41
CA ILE A 781 25.96 44.32 28.56
C ILE A 781 24.60 45.00 28.86
N HIS A 782 24.11 44.90 30.08
CA HIS A 782 22.94 45.65 30.52
C HIS A 782 23.24 47.14 30.50
N ILE A 783 22.76 47.82 29.46
CA ILE A 783 22.82 49.27 29.37
C ILE A 783 21.53 49.79 30.02
N GLN A 784 21.63 50.68 31.03
CA GLN A 784 20.48 51.37 31.56
C GLN A 784 19.86 52.28 30.50
N SER A 785 18.52 52.33 30.47
CA SER A 785 17.80 53.24 29.56
C SER A 785 18.38 54.67 29.71
N PRO A 786 18.80 55.31 28.59
CA PRO A 786 19.32 56.67 28.71
C PRO A 786 18.21 57.57 29.24
N ALA A 787 18.51 58.41 30.26
CA ALA A 787 17.56 59.41 30.78
C ALA A 787 17.03 60.33 29.65
N GLU A 788 17.80 60.51 28.60
CA GLU A 788 17.40 61.19 27.36
C GLU A 788 16.24 60.51 26.65
N PHE A 789 16.18 59.15 26.62
CA PHE A 789 15.08 58.42 25.96
C PHE A 789 13.73 58.71 26.65
N GLU A 790 13.70 58.68 27.99
CA GLU A 790 12.47 58.99 28.74
C GLU A 790 12.02 60.42 28.53
N SER A 791 12.99 61.39 28.60
CA SER A 791 12.74 62.81 28.37
C SER A 791 12.24 63.08 26.94
N THR A 792 12.86 62.47 25.95
CA THR A 792 12.49 62.59 24.53
C THR A 792 11.13 61.98 24.27
N SER A 793 10.83 60.81 24.84
CA SER A 793 9.55 60.13 24.73
C SER A 793 8.39 60.96 25.31
N LYS A 794 8.61 61.61 26.49
CA LYS A 794 7.63 62.51 27.05
C LYS A 794 7.41 63.75 26.19
N GLN A 795 8.49 64.37 25.69
CA GLN A 795 8.36 65.49 24.72
C GLN A 795 7.61 65.12 23.46
N LEU A 796 7.87 63.92 22.94
CA LEU A 796 7.18 63.40 21.76
C LEU A 796 5.68 63.25 22.03
N PHE A 797 5.31 62.67 23.18
CA PHE A 797 3.92 62.56 23.60
C PHE A 797 3.22 63.92 23.72
N GLU A 798 3.85 64.88 24.37
CA GLU A 798 3.31 66.24 24.53
C GLU A 798 3.14 66.96 23.17
N ARG A 799 4.12 66.82 22.26
CA ARG A 799 4.06 67.41 20.92
C ARG A 799 2.95 66.74 20.08
N ARG A 800 2.84 65.42 20.14
CA ARG A 800 1.79 64.70 19.47
C ARG A 800 0.42 65.11 19.97
N LYS A 801 0.25 65.24 21.28
CA LYS A 801 -0.99 65.71 21.88
C LYS A 801 -1.39 67.11 21.38
N LYS A 802 -0.44 68.05 21.35
CA LYS A 802 -0.68 69.41 20.79
C LYS A 802 -1.10 69.36 19.31
N LEU A 803 -0.53 68.48 18.52
CA LEU A 803 -0.92 68.30 17.12
C LEU A 803 -2.31 67.72 17.00
N ILE A 804 -2.68 66.75 17.82
CA ILE A 804 -3.99 66.13 17.86
C ILE A 804 -5.03 67.18 18.28
N ASP A 805 -4.76 67.90 19.35
CA ASP A 805 -5.63 69.02 19.82
C ASP A 805 -5.83 70.07 18.73
N TYR A 806 -4.76 70.40 18.00
CA TYR A 806 -4.88 71.31 16.84
C TYR A 806 -5.70 70.70 15.70
N MET A 807 -5.46 69.43 15.33
CA MET A 807 -6.25 68.77 14.28
C MET A 807 -7.72 68.62 14.69
N GLU A 808 -7.99 68.25 15.94
CA GLU A 808 -9.36 68.18 16.45
C GLU A 808 -10.04 69.55 16.38
N ALA A 809 -9.38 70.62 16.85
CA ALA A 809 -9.92 71.96 16.79
C ALA A 809 -10.21 72.44 15.34
N LEU A 810 -9.35 72.05 14.40
CA LEU A 810 -9.51 72.35 12.98
C LEU A 810 -10.69 71.61 12.34
N HIS A 811 -10.86 70.34 12.67
CA HIS A 811 -11.86 69.47 12.06
C HIS A 811 -13.13 69.24 12.92
N HIS A 812 -13.16 69.79 14.15
CA HIS A 812 -14.36 69.65 14.97
C HIS A 812 -15.58 70.38 14.35
N PRO A 813 -16.67 69.67 14.09
CA PRO A 813 -17.86 70.30 13.55
C PRO A 813 -18.51 71.19 14.64
N HIS A 814 -18.71 72.44 14.30
CA HIS A 814 -19.44 73.38 15.13
C HIS A 814 -20.96 73.19 15.02
N ALA A 815 -21.74 73.99 15.74
CA ALA A 815 -23.22 73.92 15.72
C ALA A 815 -23.82 74.03 14.32
N SER A 816 -23.17 74.74 13.40
CA SER A 816 -23.49 74.82 11.98
C SER A 816 -23.30 73.54 11.16
N GLY A 817 -22.68 72.57 11.74
CA GLY A 817 -22.35 71.33 11.00
C GLY A 817 -21.04 71.38 10.18
N PHE A 818 -20.38 72.55 10.11
CA PHE A 818 -19.08 72.72 9.46
C PHE A 818 -17.95 72.82 10.43
N SER A 819 -16.82 72.22 10.11
CA SER A 819 -15.58 72.44 10.80
C SER A 819 -14.89 73.74 10.32
N LEU A 820 -13.91 74.23 11.07
CA LEU A 820 -13.10 75.39 10.64
C LEU A 820 -12.42 75.08 9.27
N TYR A 821 -11.96 73.84 9.09
CA TYR A 821 -11.37 73.37 7.84
C TYR A 821 -12.37 73.45 6.67
N ASP A 822 -13.59 73.00 6.88
CA ASP A 822 -14.64 73.11 5.86
C ASP A 822 -14.95 74.55 5.51
N CYS A 823 -15.00 75.41 6.51
CA CYS A 823 -15.21 76.85 6.27
C CYS A 823 -14.10 77.49 5.45
N ILE A 824 -12.81 77.15 5.77
CA ILE A 824 -11.65 77.68 5.01
C ILE A 824 -11.65 77.13 3.57
N THR A 825 -11.83 75.79 3.39
CA THR A 825 -11.87 75.18 2.05
C THR A 825 -13.00 75.68 1.20
N ASN A 826 -14.21 75.83 1.77
CA ASN A 826 -15.33 76.36 1.07
C ASN A 826 -15.11 77.84 0.71
N TYR A 827 -14.56 78.66 1.62
CA TYR A 827 -14.19 80.03 1.36
C TYR A 827 -13.21 80.17 0.20
N LEU A 828 -12.17 79.36 0.17
CA LEU A 828 -11.16 79.37 -0.87
C LEU A 828 -11.70 78.86 -2.22
N SER A 829 -12.80 78.11 -2.24
CA SER A 829 -13.43 77.58 -3.45
C SER A 829 -14.39 78.58 -4.11
N ILE A 830 -14.81 79.60 -3.40
CA ILE A 830 -15.75 80.62 -3.90
C ILE A 830 -14.99 81.59 -4.82
N GLN A 831 -15.37 81.60 -6.08
CA GLN A 831 -14.89 82.51 -7.11
C GLN A 831 -16.02 83.52 -7.40
N GLY A 832 -15.87 84.76 -6.91
CA GLY A 832 -16.90 85.85 -7.19
C GLY A 832 -16.72 87.07 -6.27
N ASP A 833 -17.54 88.07 -6.47
CA ASP A 833 -17.56 89.27 -5.61
C ASP A 833 -18.00 88.91 -4.20
N GLU A 834 -17.28 89.42 -3.18
CA GLU A 834 -17.63 89.19 -1.80
C GLU A 834 -18.95 89.81 -1.41
N LEU A 835 -19.96 89.01 -1.12
CA LEU A 835 -21.22 89.45 -0.48
C LEU A 835 -20.95 89.42 1.06
N SER A 836 -20.97 90.58 1.65
CA SER A 836 -20.93 90.76 3.09
C SER A 836 -22.36 90.62 3.66
N ILE A 837 -22.51 89.45 4.37
CA ILE A 837 -23.80 89.28 5.14
C ILE A 837 -23.43 89.52 6.61
N ASP A 838 -24.26 90.43 7.29
CA ASP A 838 -24.13 90.71 8.73
C ASP A 838 -24.66 89.46 9.50
N PHE A 839 -23.78 88.61 9.95
CA PHE A 839 -24.10 87.48 10.80
C PHE A 839 -24.34 87.81 12.26
N SER A 840 -24.23 89.08 12.71
CA SER A 840 -24.59 89.48 14.03
C SER A 840 -26.06 89.23 14.40
N LEU A 841 -26.95 89.11 13.41
CA LEU A 841 -28.34 88.75 13.55
C LEU A 841 -28.55 87.22 13.83
N PHE A 842 -27.54 86.36 13.60
CA PHE A 842 -27.63 84.89 13.75
C PHE A 842 -26.50 84.38 14.64
N PRO A 843 -26.50 84.67 15.90
CA PRO A 843 -25.36 84.36 16.77
C PRO A 843 -25.14 82.85 16.96
N SER A 844 -26.07 81.95 16.59
CA SER A 844 -25.93 80.49 16.64
C SER A 844 -26.85 79.83 15.63
N ILE A 845 -26.34 79.61 14.40
CA ILE A 845 -27.02 78.82 13.38
C ILE A 845 -26.68 77.30 13.61
N THR A 846 -27.74 76.50 13.72
CA THR A 846 -27.66 75.05 13.74
C THR A 846 -27.61 74.49 12.31
N LYS A 847 -27.11 73.26 12.15
CA LYS A 847 -27.02 72.55 10.86
C LYS A 847 -28.39 72.51 10.16
N ASN A 848 -29.43 72.24 10.90
CA ASN A 848 -30.82 72.20 10.33
C ASN A 848 -31.30 73.53 9.83
N GLN A 849 -31.09 74.58 10.61
CA GLN A 849 -31.38 75.93 10.21
C GLN A 849 -30.61 76.35 8.95
N LEU A 850 -29.37 75.96 8.80
CA LEU A 850 -28.55 76.24 7.61
C LEU A 850 -29.10 75.49 6.38
N ILE A 851 -29.52 74.26 6.56
CA ILE A 851 -30.18 73.49 5.48
C ILE A 851 -31.47 74.13 5.05
N ASP A 852 -32.34 74.48 6.02
CA ASP A 852 -33.61 75.17 5.78
C ASP A 852 -33.39 76.51 5.03
N PHE A 853 -32.38 77.30 5.39
CA PHE A 853 -32.03 78.50 4.65
C PHE A 853 -31.55 78.23 3.22
N CYS A 854 -30.74 77.22 3.00
CA CYS A 854 -30.26 76.84 1.67
C CYS A 854 -31.44 76.34 0.80
N GLU A 855 -32.33 75.53 1.34
CA GLU A 855 -33.52 75.04 0.64
C GLU A 855 -34.48 76.26 0.28
N ASN A 856 -34.68 77.12 1.22
CA ASN A 856 -35.54 78.37 0.98
C ASN A 856 -34.89 79.26 -0.07
N ILE A 857 -33.57 79.43 -0.13
CA ILE A 857 -32.88 80.18 -1.16
C ILE A 857 -33.03 79.51 -2.54
N GLN A 858 -32.91 78.18 -2.60
CA GLN A 858 -33.10 77.40 -3.83
C GLN A 858 -34.58 77.52 -4.34
N GLU A 859 -35.55 77.43 -3.44
CA GLU A 859 -36.95 77.67 -3.79
C GLU A 859 -37.16 79.08 -4.35
N LEU A 860 -36.65 80.14 -3.66
CA LEU A 860 -36.70 81.49 -4.12
C LEU A 860 -35.99 81.65 -5.46
N ASP A 861 -34.80 81.08 -5.70
CA ASP A 861 -34.14 81.14 -7.00
C ASP A 861 -35.06 80.54 -8.11
N THR A 862 -35.63 79.37 -7.79
CA THR A 862 -36.54 78.66 -8.71
C THR A 862 -37.76 79.50 -9.07
N VAL A 863 -38.35 80.16 -8.03
CA VAL A 863 -39.49 81.04 -8.20
C VAL A 863 -39.08 82.30 -9.07
N PHE A 864 -37.90 82.88 -8.74
CA PHE A 864 -37.43 84.06 -9.50
C PHE A 864 -37.14 83.76 -11.00
N GLN A 865 -36.64 82.54 -11.27
CA GLN A 865 -36.46 82.10 -12.66
C GLN A 865 -37.78 82.01 -13.46
N ILE A 866 -38.88 81.67 -12.80
CA ILE A 866 -40.24 81.63 -13.40
C ILE A 866 -40.90 82.92 -13.44
N THR A 867 -40.89 83.70 -12.37
CA THR A 867 -41.70 84.93 -12.20
C THR A 867 -40.93 86.22 -12.50
N GLY A 868 -39.64 86.18 -12.62
CA GLY A 868 -38.74 87.31 -12.66
C GLY A 868 -38.50 87.95 -11.30
N HIS A 869 -37.55 88.91 -11.22
CA HIS A 869 -37.20 89.57 -9.97
C HIS A 869 -38.35 90.31 -9.34
N PRO A 870 -38.65 90.22 -8.04
CA PRO A 870 -39.81 90.89 -7.39
C PRO A 870 -39.85 92.37 -7.60
N GLN A 871 -38.72 93.04 -7.81
CA GLN A 871 -38.71 94.47 -8.13
C GLN A 871 -39.23 94.81 -9.53
N ASP A 872 -39.23 93.88 -10.41
CA ASP A 872 -39.68 94.07 -11.81
C ASP A 872 -41.04 93.38 -12.05
N HIS A 873 -41.59 92.68 -11.01
CA HIS A 873 -42.80 91.94 -11.12
C HIS A 873 -44.03 92.90 -11.23
N PRO A 874 -45.04 92.65 -12.11
CA PRO A 874 -46.22 93.49 -12.30
C PRO A 874 -47.03 93.69 -11.01
N LEU A 875 -46.96 92.84 -10.04
CA LEU A 875 -47.68 92.93 -8.75
C LEU A 875 -46.88 93.60 -7.66
N LYS A 876 -45.79 94.26 -7.95
CA LYS A 876 -44.97 95.02 -7.02
C LYS A 876 -45.83 96.09 -6.27
N GLY A 877 -45.85 96.00 -4.92
CA GLY A 877 -46.56 96.90 -4.06
C GLY A 877 -47.91 96.37 -3.56
N LEU A 878 -48.30 95.18 -3.92
CA LEU A 878 -49.41 94.49 -3.27
C LEU A 878 -48.96 93.96 -1.91
N GLU A 879 -49.57 94.50 -0.85
CA GLU A 879 -49.34 93.94 0.50
C GLU A 879 -50.10 92.64 0.65
N PRO A 880 -49.50 91.62 1.32
CA PRO A 880 -50.18 90.36 1.56
C PRO A 880 -51.44 90.65 2.39
N TYR A 881 -52.55 90.13 1.91
CA TYR A 881 -53.83 90.29 2.63
C TYR A 881 -53.88 89.19 3.71
N ASP A 882 -53.76 89.60 4.97
CA ASP A 882 -53.98 88.71 6.12
C ASP A 882 -55.44 88.23 6.10
N THR A 883 -55.66 86.92 5.85
CA THR A 883 -56.98 86.30 6.01
C THR A 883 -57.12 85.72 7.42
#